data_530240afeb5ea6829a9e0dd7c88c770a
#
_entry.id   530240afeb5ea6829a9e0dd7c88c770a
#
_cell.length_a   1.000
_cell.length_b   1.000
_cell.length_c   1.000
_cell.angle_alpha   90.00
_cell.angle_beta   90.00
_cell.angle_gamma   90.00
#
_symmetry.space_group_name_H-M   'P 1'
#
loop_
_entity.id
_entity.type
_entity.pdbx_description
1 polymer ?
#
loop_
_entity_poly.entity_id
_entity_poly.type
_entity_poly.pdbx_seq_one_letter_code
_entity_poly.pdbx_strand_id
1 'polypeptide(L)'
;PGLPFPAGLATLPLLFGEIMMRRFLVAALLVAVAPVAVRAHQAEAPRASTTPTPKEQLLKPPADAAHYVVVSEAGKHGDQWRWRLPDGRTAYRWSQELRGWITEMDQVTSFAPDGTVKALTIRGVTMTGDAAEEFRVENGRAIWKTATASGSAPAGGWYLPAGGVGIANAPLIEKLAAAGEAGVDFLPSGKGRMSFGRTLTIQGPAGPKKVQLAFMRGILPSPVPVWLDENRRYFADISFISTIPAGYEGALKQLRDAQDAATAAEVKAVAQRFLTPAARAPVLFDDVRLFDADKGVFLARRAVLARDGKIAAIGAAGSLEAPAGTRVIDGRGKTLVPGIWDSHMHIGDDWSVLANVANGMTSFRSPGTTFDRAVDATKRRASGDLLMGEPFISVIVDKKDPLAAQGAEVVGSEAEAIATVRRIKDAGLWGVKFYTSMNPAWIAPAAAEAHRLGLHVHGHVPATMKPSEAVAAGYDELTHLNFVVMESMPKEVVDKANTRQRMEGPARLFKDVDLDGPLMSGFIADLARRKTIVDPTIVIFEGLLTQDGGKPHPAYAPYMGIVSPVIERSVFTSGGYPLVEGYTRDDYRKSYAKMVELVGRLHKAGVPIVAGTDGWGVELVRELEIYRQAGFTPAEALQSATILPARVVGADKRTGSIAVGKEADMMLVDGDPSQELGALRRVVTVVSDGYVMDGDELRKAAGYSGRPK
;
A
#
# COMPACT_ATOMS: atom_id res chain seq x y z
N PRO A 1 28.57 34.61 -6.91
CA PRO A 1 27.33 35.12 -6.41
C PRO A 1 26.24 34.16 -6.77
N GLY A 2 25.89 33.33 -5.79
CA GLY A 2 24.95 32.24 -5.94
C GLY A 2 23.52 32.69 -5.93
N LEU A 3 22.70 32.05 -6.72
CA LEU A 3 21.25 32.05 -6.55
C LEU A 3 20.89 30.84 -5.69
N PRO A 4 20.01 30.97 -4.70
CA PRO A 4 19.60 29.85 -3.87
C PRO A 4 18.61 28.97 -4.63
N PHE A 5 18.85 27.67 -4.63
CA PHE A 5 17.85 26.66 -4.99
C PHE A 5 16.79 26.58 -3.91
N PRO A 6 15.50 26.54 -4.23
CA PRO A 6 14.47 26.32 -3.22
C PRO A 6 14.47 24.85 -2.79
N ALA A 7 14.69 24.63 -1.51
CA ALA A 7 14.43 23.36 -0.87
C ALA A 7 12.92 23.16 -0.74
N GLY A 8 12.42 22.03 -1.14
CA GLY A 8 11.02 21.67 -0.94
C GLY A 8 10.61 20.47 -1.80
N LEU A 9 10.96 19.27 -1.35
CA LEU A 9 10.51 18.02 -1.96
C LEU A 9 9.75 17.22 -0.92
N ALA A 10 8.53 16.90 -1.19
CA ALA A 10 7.74 15.98 -0.41
C ALA A 10 7.12 14.89 -1.31
N THR A 11 7.37 13.72 -0.93
CA THR A 11 6.67 12.45 -0.82
C THR A 11 6.24 11.66 -2.03
N LEU A 12 6.62 10.42 -1.92
CA LEU A 12 6.16 9.32 -2.73
C LEU A 12 5.86 8.09 -1.91
N PRO A 13 4.78 7.42 -2.21
CA PRO A 13 4.81 5.97 -2.17
C PRO A 13 4.72 5.35 -3.56
N LEU A 14 5.15 4.12 -3.63
CA LEU A 14 5.42 3.40 -4.84
C LEU A 14 4.20 2.84 -5.55
N LEU A 15 4.41 2.60 -6.79
CA LEU A 15 3.50 2.39 -7.90
C LEU A 15 2.36 1.38 -7.73
N PHE A 16 2.35 0.51 -6.72
CA PHE A 16 1.32 -0.53 -6.61
C PHE A 16 0.27 -0.25 -5.53
N GLY A 17 0.65 0.19 -4.36
CA GLY A 17 -0.30 0.50 -3.29
C GLY A 17 -1.17 1.72 -3.61
N GLU A 18 -0.58 2.82 -4.06
CA GLU A 18 -1.33 4.05 -4.37
C GLU A 18 -2.10 4.03 -5.67
N ILE A 19 -1.65 3.28 -6.66
CA ILE A 19 -2.42 3.09 -7.89
C ILE A 19 -3.75 2.38 -7.58
N MET A 20 -3.77 1.45 -6.66
CA MET A 20 -5.01 0.89 -6.14
C MET A 20 -5.78 1.93 -5.30
N MET A 21 -5.15 2.70 -4.44
CA MET A 21 -5.80 3.63 -3.52
C MET A 21 -6.52 4.81 -4.20
N ARG A 22 -6.01 5.33 -5.32
CA ARG A 22 -6.63 6.46 -6.00
C ARG A 22 -7.81 6.13 -6.91
N ARG A 23 -8.00 4.87 -7.24
CA ARG A 23 -9.20 4.40 -7.93
C ARG A 23 -10.36 4.13 -6.99
N PHE A 24 -10.14 4.23 -5.70
CA PHE A 24 -10.99 3.74 -4.64
C PHE A 24 -11.82 4.81 -3.94
N LEU A 25 -11.89 6.00 -4.44
CA LEU A 25 -12.94 6.89 -4.01
C LEU A 25 -14.23 6.39 -4.62
N VAL A 26 -14.95 5.68 -3.82
CA VAL A 26 -16.39 5.49 -3.91
C VAL A 26 -16.89 4.05 -3.93
N ALA A 27 -17.34 3.52 -2.85
CA ALA A 27 -18.54 2.79 -2.53
C ALA A 27 -18.54 1.78 -1.40
N ALA A 28 -19.45 1.88 -0.59
CA ALA A 28 -20.49 1.08 0.03
C ALA A 28 -20.40 0.53 1.47
N LEU A 29 -21.42 0.26 2.14
CA LEU A 29 -22.06 0.21 3.38
C LEU A 29 -22.36 -1.02 4.17
N LEU A 30 -22.88 -0.84 5.36
CA LEU A 30 -23.77 -1.78 6.07
C LEU A 30 -24.74 -1.17 7.08
N VAL A 31 -25.91 -1.82 7.22
CA VAL A 31 -26.87 -1.70 8.32
C VAL A 31 -26.97 -3.05 9.02
N ALA A 32 -26.89 -3.04 10.35
CA ALA A 32 -27.14 -4.23 11.16
C ALA A 32 -28.65 -4.50 11.26
N VAL A 33 -29.11 -5.59 10.69
CA VAL A 33 -30.37 -6.28 11.03
C VAL A 33 -30.11 -7.77 10.91
N ALA A 34 -30.77 -8.54 11.78
CA ALA A 34 -30.69 -9.98 12.01
C ALA A 34 -30.44 -10.89 10.77
N PRO A 35 -29.97 -12.12 10.94
CA PRO A 35 -29.48 -12.96 9.86
C PRO A 35 -30.63 -13.40 8.94
N VAL A 36 -30.83 -12.67 7.86
CA VAL A 36 -31.56 -13.19 6.71
C VAL A 36 -30.53 -13.95 5.87
N ALA A 37 -30.74 -15.25 5.72
CA ALA A 37 -29.93 -16.08 4.86
C ALA A 37 -29.90 -15.49 3.44
N VAL A 38 -28.79 -14.84 3.10
CA VAL A 38 -28.50 -14.44 1.71
C VAL A 38 -28.21 -15.72 0.95
N ARG A 39 -29.22 -16.19 0.19
CA ARG A 39 -28.98 -17.18 -0.86
C ARG A 39 -27.96 -16.56 -1.82
N ALA A 40 -26.78 -17.11 -1.85
CA ALA A 40 -25.78 -16.82 -2.86
C ALA A 40 -26.44 -17.06 -4.24
N HIS A 41 -26.72 -16.01 -4.98
CA HIS A 41 -26.94 -16.12 -6.39
C HIS A 41 -25.64 -16.59 -7.00
N GLN A 42 -25.67 -17.75 -7.64
CA GLN A 42 -24.56 -18.22 -8.47
C GLN A 42 -24.27 -17.12 -9.48
N ALA A 43 -23.09 -16.51 -9.35
CA ALA A 43 -22.60 -15.57 -10.35
C ALA A 43 -22.48 -16.33 -11.68
N GLU A 44 -23.09 -15.83 -12.73
CA GLU A 44 -22.77 -16.26 -14.09
C GLU A 44 -21.24 -16.19 -14.28
N ALA A 45 -20.70 -17.17 -14.97
CA ALA A 45 -19.27 -17.22 -15.30
C ALA A 45 -18.83 -15.87 -15.90
N PRO A 46 -17.65 -15.35 -15.53
CA PRO A 46 -17.19 -14.07 -16.03
C PRO A 46 -17.17 -14.08 -17.55
N ARG A 47 -17.89 -13.14 -18.16
CA ARG A 47 -17.78 -12.92 -19.60
C ARG A 47 -16.36 -12.53 -19.94
N ALA A 48 -15.89 -13.03 -21.10
CA ALA A 48 -14.60 -12.64 -21.67
C ALA A 48 -14.36 -11.13 -21.59
N SER A 49 -13.11 -10.72 -21.37
CA SER A 49 -12.70 -9.32 -21.21
C SER A 49 -13.40 -8.44 -22.27
N THR A 50 -14.14 -7.44 -21.81
CA THR A 50 -14.68 -6.42 -22.69
C THR A 50 -13.50 -5.65 -23.30
N THR A 51 -13.60 -5.30 -24.57
CA THR A 51 -12.60 -4.44 -25.20
C THR A 51 -12.83 -3.00 -24.71
N PRO A 52 -11.86 -2.35 -24.10
CA PRO A 52 -12.02 -0.96 -23.66
C PRO A 52 -12.40 -0.05 -24.81
N THR A 53 -13.24 0.94 -24.54
CA THR A 53 -13.58 1.95 -25.56
C THR A 53 -12.30 2.70 -25.97
N PRO A 54 -11.94 2.72 -27.28
CA PRO A 54 -10.77 3.42 -27.76
C PRO A 54 -10.80 4.92 -27.47
N LYS A 55 -9.63 5.54 -27.24
CA LYS A 55 -9.47 6.96 -26.91
C LYS A 55 -10.22 7.89 -27.90
N GLU A 56 -10.18 7.55 -29.17
CA GLU A 56 -10.78 8.33 -30.25
C GLU A 56 -12.31 8.39 -30.19
N GLN A 57 -12.93 7.42 -29.53
CA GLN A 57 -14.37 7.32 -29.33
C GLN A 57 -14.85 7.96 -28.03
N LEU A 58 -13.92 8.41 -27.18
CA LEU A 58 -14.25 9.10 -25.93
C LEU A 58 -14.63 10.56 -26.21
N LEU A 59 -15.44 11.12 -25.34
CA LEU A 59 -15.91 12.50 -25.45
C LEU A 59 -14.74 13.48 -25.47
N LYS A 60 -14.82 14.48 -26.34
CA LYS A 60 -13.86 15.58 -26.39
C LYS A 60 -14.39 16.75 -25.57
N PRO A 61 -13.61 17.32 -24.65
CA PRO A 61 -14.03 18.49 -23.88
C PRO A 61 -14.17 19.70 -24.81
N PRO A 62 -15.21 20.52 -24.69
CA PRO A 62 -15.29 21.80 -25.38
C PRO A 62 -14.33 22.82 -24.77
N ALA A 63 -14.09 23.92 -25.47
CA ALA A 63 -13.09 24.91 -25.08
C ALA A 63 -13.40 25.62 -23.73
N ASP A 64 -14.69 25.67 -23.35
CA ASP A 64 -15.18 26.26 -22.12
C ASP A 64 -15.32 25.25 -20.96
N ALA A 65 -14.91 24.00 -21.16
CA ALA A 65 -14.92 23.01 -20.10
C ALA A 65 -14.03 23.44 -18.92
N ALA A 66 -14.53 23.25 -17.69
CA ALA A 66 -13.70 23.42 -16.50
C ALA A 66 -12.50 22.46 -16.56
N HIS A 67 -11.30 22.99 -16.51
CA HIS A 67 -10.06 22.27 -16.75
C HIS A 67 -9.23 22.15 -15.47
N TYR A 68 -8.80 20.93 -15.21
CA TYR A 68 -7.93 20.55 -14.10
C TYR A 68 -6.69 19.84 -14.63
N VAL A 69 -5.57 20.07 -13.98
CA VAL A 69 -4.32 19.36 -14.29
C VAL A 69 -4.04 18.26 -13.26
N VAL A 70 -3.45 17.19 -13.74
CA VAL A 70 -3.00 16.06 -12.91
C VAL A 70 -1.48 16.16 -12.80
N VAL A 71 -0.99 16.41 -11.59
CA VAL A 71 0.43 16.75 -11.35
C VAL A 71 1.01 16.03 -10.15
N SER A 72 2.32 15.76 -10.18
CA SER A 72 3.14 15.36 -9.04
C SER A 72 4.41 16.21 -8.97
N GLU A 73 5.31 15.90 -8.05
CA GLU A 73 6.65 16.54 -7.99
C GLU A 73 7.46 16.31 -9.28
N ALA A 74 7.21 15.20 -10.00
CA ALA A 74 7.84 14.91 -11.28
C ALA A 74 7.27 15.75 -12.47
N GLY A 75 6.24 16.57 -12.22
CA GLY A 75 5.60 17.42 -13.21
C GLY A 75 4.17 17.03 -13.58
N LYS A 76 3.71 17.48 -14.72
CA LYS A 76 2.36 17.21 -15.23
C LYS A 76 2.29 15.82 -15.87
N HIS A 77 1.22 15.07 -15.55
CA HIS A 77 0.95 13.72 -16.04
C HIS A 77 -0.30 13.63 -16.89
N GLY A 78 -1.19 14.62 -16.81
CA GLY A 78 -2.44 14.59 -17.54
C GLY A 78 -3.37 15.72 -17.19
N ASP A 79 -4.60 15.54 -17.66
CA ASP A 79 -5.66 16.54 -17.55
C ASP A 79 -6.99 15.89 -17.26
N GLN A 80 -7.87 16.62 -16.57
CA GLN A 80 -9.26 16.27 -16.37
C GLN A 80 -10.15 17.46 -16.73
N TRP A 81 -11.35 17.17 -17.27
CA TRP A 81 -12.31 18.21 -17.68
C TRP A 81 -13.71 17.88 -17.20
N ARG A 82 -14.49 18.90 -16.92
CA ARG A 82 -15.91 18.83 -16.55
C ARG A 82 -16.71 19.87 -17.35
N TRP A 83 -17.85 19.46 -17.94
CA TRP A 83 -18.75 20.36 -18.64
C TRP A 83 -20.19 19.85 -18.63
N ARG A 84 -21.14 20.70 -19.05
CA ARG A 84 -22.54 20.32 -19.22
C ARG A 84 -22.82 19.95 -20.69
N LEU A 85 -23.56 18.88 -20.91
CA LEU A 85 -24.09 18.50 -22.22
C LEU A 85 -25.36 19.26 -22.50
N PRO A 86 -25.77 19.41 -23.82
CA PRO A 86 -27.01 20.10 -24.20
C PRO A 86 -28.28 19.51 -23.57
N ASP A 87 -28.28 18.22 -23.25
CA ASP A 87 -29.39 17.52 -22.60
C ASP A 87 -29.41 17.66 -21.06
N GLY A 88 -28.51 18.48 -20.50
CA GLY A 88 -28.42 18.77 -19.07
C GLY A 88 -27.60 17.78 -18.25
N ARG A 89 -27.12 16.68 -18.83
CA ARG A 89 -26.18 15.76 -18.15
C ARG A 89 -24.82 16.42 -17.95
N THR A 90 -24.03 15.92 -17.01
CA THR A 90 -22.65 16.36 -16.81
C THR A 90 -21.68 15.34 -17.40
N ALA A 91 -20.77 15.82 -18.21
CA ALA A 91 -19.71 15.03 -18.80
C ALA A 91 -18.37 15.35 -18.15
N TYR A 92 -17.54 14.32 -18.09
CA TYR A 92 -16.17 14.37 -17.54
C TYR A 92 -15.23 13.63 -18.49
N ARG A 93 -13.97 14.06 -18.53
CA ARG A 93 -12.91 13.43 -19.31
C ARG A 93 -11.64 13.36 -18.48
N TRP A 94 -10.92 12.25 -18.53
CA TRP A 94 -9.60 12.07 -17.94
C TRP A 94 -8.64 11.50 -18.97
N SER A 95 -7.52 12.19 -19.17
CA SER A 95 -6.42 11.76 -20.03
C SER A 95 -5.12 11.88 -19.23
N GLN A 96 -4.45 10.77 -18.99
CA GLN A 96 -3.22 10.72 -18.21
C GLN A 96 -2.29 9.65 -18.74
N GLU A 97 -1.00 9.98 -18.79
CA GLU A 97 0.07 9.00 -18.99
C GLU A 97 1.10 9.15 -17.86
N LEU A 98 1.45 8.04 -17.25
CA LEU A 98 2.41 7.97 -16.17
C LEU A 98 3.34 6.78 -16.38
N ARG A 99 4.59 7.02 -16.83
CA ARG A 99 5.60 5.98 -17.07
C ARG A 99 5.10 4.86 -18.02
N GLY A 100 4.39 5.24 -19.07
CA GLY A 100 3.77 4.32 -20.02
C GLY A 100 2.44 3.70 -19.55
N TRP A 101 2.00 3.99 -18.33
CA TRP A 101 0.67 3.63 -17.86
C TRP A 101 -0.35 4.67 -18.31
N ILE A 102 -1.37 4.21 -19.01
CA ILE A 102 -2.38 5.08 -19.62
C ILE A 102 -3.69 4.99 -18.84
N THR A 103 -4.29 6.14 -18.57
CA THR A 103 -5.68 6.28 -18.16
C THR A 103 -6.38 7.22 -19.13
N GLU A 104 -7.31 6.68 -19.90
CA GLU A 104 -8.11 7.41 -20.89
C GLU A 104 -9.57 7.04 -20.67
N MET A 105 -10.35 7.95 -20.10
CA MET A 105 -11.75 7.68 -19.73
C MET A 105 -12.65 8.88 -19.99
N ASP A 106 -13.90 8.62 -20.31
CA ASP A 106 -15.01 9.57 -20.12
C ASP A 106 -16.07 9.03 -19.16
N GLN A 107 -16.78 9.94 -18.56
CA GLN A 107 -17.93 9.66 -17.71
C GLN A 107 -19.04 10.63 -17.99
N VAL A 108 -20.28 10.14 -18.11
CA VAL A 108 -21.50 10.95 -18.24
C VAL A 108 -22.41 10.62 -17.08
N THR A 109 -22.84 11.65 -16.34
CA THR A 109 -23.70 11.48 -15.17
C THR A 109 -24.96 12.34 -15.29
N SER A 110 -26.10 11.74 -14.98
CA SER A 110 -27.35 12.44 -14.73
C SER A 110 -27.71 12.41 -13.25
N PHE A 111 -28.30 13.48 -12.75
CA PHE A 111 -28.70 13.63 -11.36
C PHE A 111 -30.24 13.67 -11.24
N ALA A 112 -30.73 13.14 -10.13
CA ALA A 112 -32.09 13.29 -9.71
C ALA A 112 -32.36 14.72 -9.14
N PRO A 113 -33.63 15.16 -8.96
CA PRO A 113 -33.92 16.48 -8.40
C PRO A 113 -33.32 16.74 -7.01
N ASP A 114 -33.13 15.70 -6.19
CA ASP A 114 -32.47 15.76 -4.88
C ASP A 114 -30.95 15.83 -4.97
N GLY A 115 -30.41 15.84 -6.20
CA GLY A 115 -28.97 15.88 -6.48
C GLY A 115 -28.26 14.54 -6.38
N THR A 116 -28.94 13.41 -6.10
CA THR A 116 -28.34 12.08 -6.13
C THR A 116 -28.09 11.60 -7.58
N VAL A 117 -27.20 10.63 -7.75
CA VAL A 117 -26.93 10.05 -9.08
C VAL A 117 -28.16 9.26 -9.55
N LYS A 118 -28.76 9.65 -10.69
CA LYS A 118 -29.86 8.93 -11.35
C LYS A 118 -29.32 7.87 -12.31
N ALA A 119 -28.33 8.24 -13.10
CA ALA A 119 -27.64 7.32 -14.00
C ALA A 119 -26.22 7.81 -14.28
N LEU A 120 -25.30 6.90 -14.54
CA LEU A 120 -23.97 7.21 -15.07
C LEU A 120 -23.50 6.12 -16.04
N THR A 121 -22.61 6.53 -16.93
CA THR A 121 -21.87 5.64 -17.82
C THR A 121 -20.40 6.07 -17.79
N ILE A 122 -19.51 5.10 -17.60
CA ILE A 122 -18.05 5.27 -17.66
C ILE A 122 -17.53 4.41 -18.81
N ARG A 123 -16.59 4.94 -19.61
CA ARG A 123 -15.98 4.23 -20.72
C ARG A 123 -14.50 4.53 -20.79
N GLY A 124 -13.73 3.63 -21.38
CA GLY A 124 -12.32 3.82 -21.64
C GLY A 124 -11.43 2.78 -20.99
N VAL A 125 -10.17 3.14 -20.80
CA VAL A 125 -9.14 2.26 -20.27
C VAL A 125 -8.48 2.88 -19.04
N THR A 126 -8.12 2.03 -18.14
CA THR A 126 -7.34 2.38 -16.97
C THR A 126 -6.13 1.47 -16.86
N MET A 127 -5.25 1.73 -15.92
CA MET A 127 -4.05 0.90 -15.67
C MET A 127 -4.37 -0.57 -15.35
N THR A 128 -5.59 -0.90 -14.89
CA THR A 128 -6.04 -2.27 -14.61
C THR A 128 -7.02 -2.80 -15.65
N GLY A 129 -7.11 -2.20 -16.83
CA GLY A 129 -7.94 -2.65 -17.95
C GLY A 129 -9.16 -1.79 -18.22
N ASP A 130 -10.24 -2.42 -18.65
CA ASP A 130 -11.48 -1.75 -19.05
C ASP A 130 -12.12 -1.00 -17.89
N ALA A 131 -12.42 0.28 -18.13
CA ALA A 131 -13.07 1.17 -17.16
C ALA A 131 -14.59 1.09 -17.18
N ALA A 132 -15.19 0.30 -18.08
CA ALA A 132 -16.63 0.30 -18.35
C ALA A 132 -17.46 0.08 -17.07
N GLU A 133 -18.36 1.03 -16.82
CA GLU A 133 -19.32 0.95 -15.72
C GLU A 133 -20.62 1.66 -16.10
N GLU A 134 -21.74 1.03 -15.79
CA GLU A 134 -23.08 1.57 -15.94
C GLU A 134 -23.82 1.54 -14.61
N PHE A 135 -24.53 2.60 -14.31
CA PHE A 135 -25.44 2.68 -13.17
C PHE A 135 -26.74 3.36 -13.58
N ARG A 136 -27.87 2.87 -13.07
CA ARG A 136 -29.16 3.52 -13.21
C ARG A 136 -30.09 3.22 -12.04
N VAL A 137 -31.01 4.12 -11.80
CA VAL A 137 -32.14 3.91 -10.88
C VAL A 137 -33.41 3.67 -11.72
N GLU A 138 -34.01 2.51 -11.50
CA GLU A 138 -35.24 2.07 -12.18
C GLU A 138 -36.19 1.43 -11.16
N ASN A 139 -37.49 1.79 -11.18
CA ASN A 139 -38.52 1.20 -10.33
C ASN A 139 -38.15 1.07 -8.85
N GLY A 140 -37.51 2.12 -8.28
CA GLY A 140 -37.09 2.15 -6.88
C GLY A 140 -35.86 1.29 -6.58
N ARG A 141 -35.17 0.78 -7.60
CA ARG A 141 -33.92 0.00 -7.45
C ARG A 141 -32.76 0.70 -8.16
N ALA A 142 -31.63 0.69 -7.50
CA ALA A 142 -30.33 1.00 -8.07
C ALA A 142 -29.75 -0.27 -8.68
N ILE A 143 -29.29 -0.19 -9.92
CA ILE A 143 -28.72 -1.31 -10.69
C ILE A 143 -27.39 -0.83 -11.27
N TRP A 144 -26.34 -1.63 -11.13
CA TRP A 144 -25.01 -1.32 -11.69
C TRP A 144 -24.37 -2.53 -12.33
N LYS A 145 -23.47 -2.26 -13.28
CA LYS A 145 -22.64 -3.23 -13.95
C LYS A 145 -21.28 -2.61 -14.26
N THR A 146 -20.20 -3.33 -13.93
CA THR A 146 -18.83 -3.01 -14.34
C THR A 146 -18.33 -4.02 -15.38
N ALA A 147 -17.11 -3.87 -15.86
CA ALA A 147 -16.47 -4.86 -16.73
C ALA A 147 -16.42 -6.27 -16.10
N THR A 148 -16.38 -6.36 -14.76
CA THR A 148 -16.12 -7.62 -14.03
C THR A 148 -17.21 -8.01 -13.04
N ALA A 149 -18.13 -7.12 -12.68
CA ALA A 149 -19.14 -7.37 -11.65
C ALA A 149 -20.45 -6.64 -11.95
N SER A 150 -21.55 -7.12 -11.36
CA SER A 150 -22.86 -6.47 -11.40
C SER A 150 -23.57 -6.58 -10.06
N GLY A 151 -24.53 -5.69 -9.80
CA GLY A 151 -25.30 -5.75 -8.57
C GLY A 151 -26.53 -4.84 -8.60
N SER A 152 -27.34 -4.95 -7.54
CA SER A 152 -28.49 -4.08 -7.33
C SER A 152 -28.80 -3.91 -5.84
N ALA A 153 -29.38 -2.76 -5.49
CA ALA A 153 -29.85 -2.42 -4.15
C ALA A 153 -31.16 -1.62 -4.22
N PRO A 154 -31.89 -1.43 -3.12
CA PRO A 154 -32.92 -0.40 -3.05
C PRO A 154 -32.34 0.97 -3.40
N ALA A 155 -33.08 1.79 -4.14
CA ALA A 155 -32.67 3.17 -4.41
C ALA A 155 -32.71 4.01 -3.12
N GLY A 156 -31.88 5.03 -3.06
CA GLY A 156 -31.75 5.96 -1.93
C GLY A 156 -30.30 6.08 -1.48
N GLY A 157 -29.70 7.19 -1.77
CA GLY A 157 -28.30 7.45 -1.49
C GLY A 157 -27.48 7.79 -2.73
N TRP A 158 -26.25 8.20 -2.51
CA TRP A 158 -25.32 8.55 -3.56
C TRP A 158 -24.62 7.29 -4.11
N TYR A 159 -24.73 7.07 -5.41
CA TYR A 159 -24.00 5.97 -6.03
C TYR A 159 -22.51 6.30 -6.15
N LEU A 160 -21.74 5.36 -5.71
CA LEU A 160 -20.29 5.44 -5.72
C LEU A 160 -19.77 4.46 -6.80
N PRO A 161 -19.20 4.89 -7.96
CA PRO A 161 -18.70 3.99 -8.98
C PRO A 161 -17.45 3.22 -8.50
N ALA A 162 -17.19 2.06 -9.07
CA ALA A 162 -15.98 1.28 -8.77
C ALA A 162 -14.70 1.94 -9.32
N GLY A 163 -14.86 2.81 -10.29
CA GLY A 163 -13.83 3.65 -10.88
C GLY A 163 -14.48 4.91 -11.42
N GLY A 164 -13.75 5.71 -12.17
CA GLY A 164 -14.31 6.88 -12.81
C GLY A 164 -13.34 8.04 -12.89
N VAL A 165 -13.80 9.13 -13.51
CA VAL A 165 -13.03 10.36 -13.61
C VAL A 165 -12.93 11.00 -12.21
N GLY A 166 -11.72 11.33 -11.74
CA GLY A 166 -11.51 11.83 -10.38
C GLY A 166 -12.39 13.01 -10.01
N ILE A 167 -12.43 14.05 -10.87
CA ILE A 167 -13.27 15.24 -10.64
C ILE A 167 -14.78 14.97 -10.77
N ALA A 168 -15.21 13.80 -11.22
CA ALA A 168 -16.62 13.43 -11.19
C ALA A 168 -17.15 13.20 -9.76
N ASN A 169 -16.25 13.14 -8.76
CA ASN A 169 -16.60 13.15 -7.35
C ASN A 169 -16.95 14.55 -6.81
N ALA A 170 -16.68 15.62 -7.55
CA ALA A 170 -16.97 16.99 -7.11
C ALA A 170 -18.41 17.19 -6.62
N PRO A 171 -19.48 16.70 -7.31
CA PRO A 171 -20.85 16.84 -6.80
C PRO A 171 -21.10 16.07 -5.48
N LEU A 172 -20.45 14.93 -5.26
CA LEU A 172 -20.51 14.21 -3.97
C LEU A 172 -19.84 15.05 -2.87
N ILE A 173 -18.66 15.57 -3.15
CA ILE A 173 -17.90 16.41 -2.21
C ILE A 173 -18.72 17.64 -1.83
N GLU A 174 -19.34 18.30 -2.80
CA GLU A 174 -20.23 19.44 -2.59
C GLU A 174 -21.48 19.05 -1.76
N LYS A 175 -22.07 17.88 -1.99
CA LYS A 175 -23.20 17.36 -1.20
C LYS A 175 -22.78 17.00 0.23
N LEU A 176 -21.61 16.40 0.42
CA LEU A 176 -21.03 16.15 1.73
C LEU A 176 -20.71 17.47 2.46
N ALA A 177 -20.20 18.48 1.76
CA ALA A 177 -19.92 19.78 2.33
C ALA A 177 -21.19 20.50 2.79
N ALA A 178 -22.32 20.30 2.11
CA ALA A 178 -23.62 20.83 2.52
C ALA A 178 -24.22 20.04 3.71
N ALA A 179 -24.04 18.72 3.75
CA ALA A 179 -24.55 17.85 4.81
C ALA A 179 -23.72 17.86 6.09
N GLY A 180 -22.42 18.14 5.99
CA GLY A 180 -21.49 18.15 7.14
C GLY A 180 -21.50 16.81 7.91
N GLU A 181 -21.65 16.88 9.22
CA GLU A 181 -21.71 15.70 10.11
C GLU A 181 -23.01 14.88 9.98
N ALA A 182 -24.10 15.45 9.47
CA ALA A 182 -25.31 14.69 9.16
C ALA A 182 -25.05 13.61 8.11
N GLY A 183 -24.16 13.91 7.18
CA GLY A 183 -23.62 12.97 6.20
C GLY A 183 -24.58 12.64 5.05
N VAL A 184 -24.08 11.82 4.14
CA VAL A 184 -24.77 11.33 2.94
C VAL A 184 -24.69 9.82 2.91
N ASP A 185 -25.84 9.16 2.76
CA ASP A 185 -25.88 7.71 2.60
C ASP A 185 -25.43 7.33 1.18
N PHE A 186 -24.73 6.19 1.06
CA PHE A 186 -24.14 5.75 -0.18
C PHE A 186 -24.86 4.50 -0.75
N LEU A 187 -24.67 4.29 -2.04
CA LEU A 187 -25.01 3.06 -2.75
C LEU A 187 -23.74 2.43 -3.34
N PRO A 188 -23.59 1.13 -3.25
CA PRO A 188 -24.54 0.14 -2.74
C PRO A 188 -24.80 0.27 -1.25
N SER A 189 -24.02 0.98 -0.50
CA SER A 189 -24.12 1.07 0.96
C SER A 189 -23.11 2.10 1.51
N GLY A 190 -23.19 2.63 2.74
CA GLY A 190 -22.26 3.54 3.40
C GLY A 190 -22.83 4.88 3.75
N LYS A 191 -22.10 5.51 4.60
CA LYS A 191 -22.41 6.89 4.96
C LYS A 191 -21.12 7.70 5.04
N GLY A 192 -21.01 8.71 4.19
CA GLY A 192 -19.94 9.69 4.27
C GLY A 192 -20.33 10.89 5.11
N ARG A 193 -19.36 11.50 5.76
CA ARG A 193 -19.50 12.77 6.51
C ARG A 193 -18.36 13.68 6.14
N MET A 194 -18.50 14.98 6.46
CA MET A 194 -17.43 15.95 6.23
C MET A 194 -17.23 16.82 7.45
N SER A 195 -15.98 16.94 7.86
CA SER A 195 -15.52 17.92 8.83
C SER A 195 -14.66 18.98 8.14
N PHE A 196 -14.63 20.20 8.70
CA PHE A 196 -13.96 21.35 8.08
C PHE A 196 -12.73 21.73 8.89
N GLY A 197 -11.65 21.98 8.17
CA GLY A 197 -10.37 22.47 8.68
C GLY A 197 -10.16 23.95 8.40
N ARG A 198 -8.90 24.35 8.36
CA ARG A 198 -8.48 25.73 8.18
C ARG A 198 -8.78 26.28 6.78
N THR A 199 -8.95 27.60 6.71
CA THR A 199 -9.03 28.35 5.46
C THR A 199 -7.67 28.98 5.14
N LEU A 200 -7.31 28.99 3.86
CA LEU A 200 -6.11 29.64 3.32
C LEU A 200 -6.50 30.63 2.23
N THR A 201 -5.62 31.58 1.98
CA THR A 201 -5.64 32.40 0.76
C THR A 201 -4.46 31.97 -0.11
N ILE A 202 -4.73 31.56 -1.34
CA ILE A 202 -3.75 31.17 -2.35
C ILE A 202 -3.77 32.16 -3.51
N GLN A 203 -2.68 32.20 -4.28
CA GLN A 203 -2.62 33.03 -5.50
C GLN A 203 -3.04 32.16 -6.70
N GLY A 204 -3.81 32.75 -7.59
CA GLY A 204 -4.25 32.11 -8.83
C GLY A 204 -4.29 33.09 -10.00
N PRO A 205 -4.68 32.66 -11.19
CA PRO A 205 -4.67 33.49 -12.41
C PRO A 205 -5.51 34.76 -12.30
N ALA A 206 -6.60 34.72 -11.53
CA ALA A 206 -7.49 35.86 -11.29
C ALA A 206 -7.20 36.61 -9.98
N GLY A 207 -6.05 36.37 -9.38
CA GLY A 207 -5.67 36.98 -8.07
C GLY A 207 -5.90 36.04 -6.87
N PRO A 208 -5.96 36.62 -5.65
CA PRO A 208 -6.09 35.83 -4.45
C PRO A 208 -7.44 35.11 -4.36
N LYS A 209 -7.41 33.81 -3.98
CA LYS A 209 -8.57 32.95 -3.80
C LYS A 209 -8.57 32.30 -2.42
N LYS A 210 -9.71 32.34 -1.73
CA LYS A 210 -9.88 31.61 -0.46
C LYS A 210 -10.25 30.16 -0.75
N VAL A 211 -9.57 29.24 -0.03
CA VAL A 211 -9.87 27.80 -0.08
C VAL A 211 -9.87 27.25 1.34
N GLN A 212 -10.73 26.25 1.59
CA GLN A 212 -10.89 25.61 2.88
C GLN A 212 -10.54 24.14 2.79
N LEU A 213 -9.66 23.66 3.69
CA LEU A 213 -9.42 22.23 3.90
C LEU A 213 -10.67 21.60 4.51
N ALA A 214 -11.04 20.43 4.01
CA ALA A 214 -12.08 19.58 4.59
C ALA A 214 -11.62 18.12 4.58
N PHE A 215 -12.22 17.30 5.45
CA PHE A 215 -11.93 15.87 5.53
C PHE A 215 -13.21 15.09 5.32
N MET A 216 -13.21 14.26 4.29
CA MET A 216 -14.27 13.26 4.08
C MET A 216 -13.98 12.04 4.96
N ARG A 217 -14.98 11.58 5.71
CA ARG A 217 -14.90 10.44 6.63
C ARG A 217 -15.93 9.37 6.25
N GLY A 218 -15.64 8.11 6.52
CA GLY A 218 -16.53 6.98 6.21
C GLY A 218 -16.48 6.52 4.75
N ILE A 219 -15.58 7.08 3.94
CA ILE A 219 -15.31 6.67 2.57
C ILE A 219 -14.13 5.71 2.53
N LEU A 220 -13.03 6.09 3.14
CA LEU A 220 -11.87 5.24 3.41
C LEU A 220 -11.73 5.01 4.93
N PRO A 221 -10.90 4.06 5.35
CA PRO A 221 -10.57 3.90 6.77
C PRO A 221 -10.01 5.17 7.38
N SER A 222 -9.16 5.86 6.64
CA SER A 222 -8.58 7.17 7.01
C SER A 222 -9.45 8.34 6.51
N PRO A 223 -9.44 9.48 7.20
CA PRO A 223 -10.02 10.71 6.69
C PRO A 223 -9.36 11.11 5.36
N VAL A 224 -10.15 11.45 4.35
CA VAL A 224 -9.66 11.88 3.04
C VAL A 224 -9.69 13.40 2.95
N PRO A 225 -8.53 14.08 2.89
CA PRO A 225 -8.49 15.52 2.76
C PRO A 225 -8.92 15.97 1.36
N VAL A 226 -9.61 17.10 1.30
CA VAL A 226 -10.04 17.75 0.07
C VAL A 226 -10.08 19.27 0.28
N TRP A 227 -9.82 20.01 -0.78
CA TRP A 227 -9.89 21.47 -0.75
C TRP A 227 -11.18 21.96 -1.41
N LEU A 228 -11.86 22.88 -0.74
CA LEU A 228 -13.09 23.51 -1.18
C LEU A 228 -12.83 25.01 -1.42
N ASP A 229 -13.58 25.61 -2.34
CA ASP A 229 -13.58 27.07 -2.51
C ASP A 229 -14.48 27.78 -1.46
N GLU A 230 -14.54 29.11 -1.52
CA GLU A 230 -15.36 29.94 -0.62
C GLU A 230 -16.86 29.63 -0.65
N ASN A 231 -17.34 28.99 -1.71
CA ASN A 231 -18.72 28.54 -1.87
C ASN A 231 -18.95 27.09 -1.48
N ARG A 232 -17.94 26.45 -0.84
CA ARG A 232 -17.90 25.02 -0.49
C ARG A 232 -18.01 24.08 -1.68
N ARG A 233 -17.56 24.53 -2.85
CA ARG A 233 -17.45 23.68 -4.05
C ARG A 233 -16.08 23.04 -4.09
N TYR A 234 -16.02 21.87 -4.71
CA TYR A 234 -14.76 21.17 -4.94
C TYR A 234 -13.76 22.09 -5.63
N PHE A 235 -12.59 22.21 -5.04
CA PHE A 235 -11.47 22.97 -5.61
C PHE A 235 -10.34 22.03 -6.04
N ALA A 236 -9.77 21.25 -5.12
CA ALA A 236 -8.61 20.39 -5.43
C ALA A 236 -8.54 19.16 -4.53
N ASP A 237 -7.89 18.15 -5.04
CA ASP A 237 -7.44 16.96 -4.33
C ASP A 237 -5.90 16.96 -4.34
N ILE A 238 -5.29 17.13 -3.18
CA ILE A 238 -3.85 17.22 -3.01
C ILE A 238 -3.35 15.94 -2.38
N SER A 239 -2.51 15.24 -3.13
CA SER A 239 -1.87 14.04 -2.67
C SER A 239 -0.61 13.81 -3.52
N PHE A 240 -0.09 12.61 -3.53
CA PHE A 240 1.04 12.23 -4.37
C PHE A 240 0.87 12.58 -5.87
N ILE A 241 -0.28 12.28 -6.46
CA ILE A 241 -0.69 12.80 -7.77
C ILE A 241 -1.93 13.69 -7.55
N SER A 242 -1.74 14.96 -7.55
CA SER A 242 -2.75 15.95 -7.23
C SER A 242 -3.61 16.31 -8.45
N THR A 243 -4.87 16.64 -8.20
CA THR A 243 -5.77 17.24 -9.20
C THR A 243 -6.13 18.63 -8.74
N ILE A 244 -5.77 19.64 -9.53
CA ILE A 244 -5.96 21.05 -9.19
C ILE A 244 -6.44 21.83 -10.43
N PRO A 245 -7.25 22.89 -10.30
CA PRO A 245 -7.61 23.71 -11.46
C PRO A 245 -6.38 24.25 -12.17
N ALA A 246 -6.41 24.24 -13.51
CA ALA A 246 -5.31 24.77 -14.31
C ALA A 246 -4.98 26.22 -13.95
N GLY A 247 -3.69 26.52 -13.80
CA GLY A 247 -3.18 27.82 -13.37
C GLY A 247 -3.03 28.01 -11.86
N TYR A 248 -3.39 27.00 -11.04
CA TYR A 248 -3.19 27.02 -9.58
C TYR A 248 -2.06 26.09 -9.12
N GLU A 249 -1.28 25.55 -10.02
CA GLU A 249 -0.19 24.58 -9.72
C GLU A 249 0.83 25.15 -8.74
N GLY A 250 1.06 26.47 -8.80
CA GLY A 250 1.96 27.18 -7.86
C GLY A 250 1.50 27.16 -6.39
N ALA A 251 0.22 26.82 -6.12
CA ALA A 251 -0.29 26.71 -4.77
C ALA A 251 -0.13 25.31 -4.15
N LEU A 252 0.30 24.31 -4.92
CA LEU A 252 0.37 22.91 -4.49
C LEU A 252 1.12 22.74 -3.16
N LYS A 253 2.31 23.32 -3.05
CA LYS A 253 3.12 23.22 -1.83
C LYS A 253 2.41 23.81 -0.62
N GLN A 254 1.83 25.01 -0.75
CA GLN A 254 1.11 25.68 0.34
C GLN A 254 -0.09 24.87 0.82
N LEU A 255 -0.85 24.28 -0.11
CA LEU A 255 -2.00 23.44 0.19
C LEU A 255 -1.56 22.15 0.87
N ARG A 256 -0.52 21.49 0.36
CA ARG A 256 0.05 20.26 0.91
C ARG A 256 0.55 20.47 2.34
N ASP A 257 1.42 21.45 2.55
CA ASP A 257 1.99 21.73 3.88
C ASP A 257 0.89 21.95 4.94
N ALA A 258 -0.18 22.67 4.56
CA ALA A 258 -1.30 22.92 5.46
C ALA A 258 -2.16 21.67 5.74
N GLN A 259 -2.33 20.82 4.74
CA GLN A 259 -3.03 19.54 4.84
C GLN A 259 -2.26 18.55 5.70
N ASP A 260 -0.95 18.43 5.47
CA ASP A 260 -0.07 17.52 6.21
C ASP A 260 0.01 17.93 7.68
N ALA A 261 0.10 19.22 7.97
CA ALA A 261 0.07 19.73 9.34
C ALA A 261 -1.26 19.41 10.07
N ALA A 262 -2.40 19.50 9.37
CA ALA A 262 -3.70 19.16 9.94
C ALA A 262 -3.85 17.66 10.17
N THR A 263 -3.41 16.83 9.22
CA THR A 263 -3.38 15.36 9.34
C THR A 263 -2.48 14.95 10.50
N ALA A 264 -1.28 15.54 10.60
CA ALA A 264 -0.34 15.26 11.68
C ALA A 264 -0.94 15.54 13.07
N ALA A 265 -1.71 16.63 13.21
CA ALA A 265 -2.37 16.96 14.46
C ALA A 265 -3.44 15.93 14.87
N GLU A 266 -4.25 15.44 13.91
CA GLU A 266 -5.23 14.37 14.17
C GLU A 266 -4.55 13.07 14.56
N VAL A 267 -3.54 12.66 13.83
CA VAL A 267 -2.80 11.41 14.08
C VAL A 267 -2.06 11.45 15.42
N LYS A 268 -1.49 12.61 15.77
CA LYS A 268 -0.89 12.84 17.09
C LYS A 268 -1.92 12.62 18.21
N ALA A 269 -3.12 13.16 18.07
CA ALA A 269 -4.18 12.96 19.06
C ALA A 269 -4.57 11.47 19.20
N VAL A 270 -4.53 10.70 18.10
CA VAL A 270 -4.73 9.24 18.15
C VAL A 270 -3.55 8.55 18.82
N ALA A 271 -2.32 8.85 18.46
CA ALA A 271 -1.11 8.27 19.07
C ALA A 271 -1.10 8.45 20.59
N GLN A 272 -1.42 9.63 21.08
CA GLN A 272 -1.46 9.97 22.51
C GLN A 272 -2.52 9.18 23.30
N ARG A 273 -3.54 8.61 22.66
CA ARG A 273 -4.51 7.71 23.32
C ARG A 273 -3.89 6.36 23.68
N PHE A 274 -2.92 5.90 22.90
CA PHE A 274 -2.25 4.61 23.07
C PHE A 274 -0.91 4.72 23.81
N LEU A 275 -0.17 5.78 23.58
CA LEU A 275 1.17 6.01 24.16
C LEU A 275 1.09 6.68 25.55
N THR A 276 0.36 6.05 26.47
CA THR A 276 0.16 6.57 27.84
C THR A 276 1.10 5.89 28.85
N PRO A 277 1.41 6.54 30.00
CA PRO A 277 2.17 5.89 31.05
C PRO A 277 1.52 4.58 31.55
N ALA A 278 0.19 4.52 31.60
CA ALA A 278 -0.54 3.31 31.99
C ALA A 278 -0.37 2.16 30.98
N ALA A 279 -0.21 2.47 29.71
CA ALA A 279 0.08 1.46 28.67
C ALA A 279 1.49 0.86 28.79
N ARG A 280 2.40 1.48 29.54
CA ARG A 280 3.75 0.96 29.85
C ARG A 280 3.84 0.19 31.17
N ALA A 281 2.72 -0.03 31.87
CA ALA A 281 2.71 -0.90 33.05
C ALA A 281 3.21 -2.31 32.70
N PRO A 282 3.82 -3.01 33.66
CA PRO A 282 4.25 -4.39 33.46
C PRO A 282 3.09 -5.26 32.96
N VAL A 283 3.37 -6.18 32.04
CA VAL A 283 2.38 -7.14 31.52
C VAL A 283 2.91 -8.56 31.62
N LEU A 284 2.08 -9.45 32.12
CA LEU A 284 2.34 -10.90 32.16
C LEU A 284 1.34 -11.59 31.22
N PHE A 285 1.85 -12.18 30.15
CA PHE A 285 1.10 -13.13 29.33
C PHE A 285 1.27 -14.51 29.92
N ASP A 286 0.21 -15.10 30.46
CA ASP A 286 0.28 -16.41 31.10
C ASP A 286 -0.47 -17.47 30.30
N ASP A 287 0.06 -18.70 30.30
CA ASP A 287 -0.44 -19.88 29.57
C ASP A 287 -0.61 -19.66 28.05
N VAL A 288 0.34 -18.99 27.42
CA VAL A 288 0.41 -18.83 25.97
C VAL A 288 1.14 -20.00 25.28
N ARG A 289 0.84 -20.24 24.00
CA ARG A 289 1.82 -20.81 23.07
C ARG A 289 2.81 -19.71 22.71
N LEU A 290 4.10 -19.98 22.78
CA LEU A 290 5.15 -19.01 22.48
C LEU A 290 5.91 -19.41 21.22
N PHE A 291 6.06 -18.50 20.25
CA PHE A 291 6.97 -18.70 19.12
C PHE A 291 8.38 -18.22 19.48
N ASP A 292 9.31 -19.17 19.61
CA ASP A 292 10.76 -18.92 19.74
C ASP A 292 11.33 -18.73 18.32
N ALA A 293 11.42 -17.47 17.86
CA ALA A 293 11.84 -17.15 16.50
C ALA A 293 13.33 -17.44 16.27
N ASP A 294 14.18 -17.39 17.31
CA ASP A 294 15.61 -17.72 17.19
C ASP A 294 15.80 -19.20 16.85
N LYS A 295 14.99 -20.09 17.42
CA LYS A 295 15.03 -21.54 17.20
C LYS A 295 14.05 -22.05 16.14
N GLY A 296 13.08 -21.23 15.72
CA GLY A 296 12.04 -21.67 14.78
C GLY A 296 11.09 -22.73 15.36
N VAL A 297 10.72 -22.63 16.64
CA VAL A 297 9.86 -23.60 17.31
C VAL A 297 8.72 -22.94 18.09
N PHE A 298 7.61 -23.66 18.20
CA PHE A 298 6.48 -23.25 19.05
C PHE A 298 6.51 -24.01 20.38
N LEU A 299 6.55 -23.27 21.48
CA LEU A 299 6.60 -23.77 22.84
C LEU A 299 5.24 -23.65 23.51
N ALA A 300 4.64 -24.77 23.92
CA ALA A 300 3.36 -24.77 24.61
C ALA A 300 3.50 -24.29 26.06
N ARG A 301 2.40 -23.71 26.59
CA ARG A 301 2.21 -23.38 27.99
C ARG A 301 3.35 -22.57 28.60
N ARG A 302 3.59 -21.37 28.06
CA ARG A 302 4.60 -20.45 28.54
C ARG A 302 3.97 -19.22 29.23
N ALA A 303 4.77 -18.64 30.09
CA ALA A 303 4.51 -17.31 30.65
C ALA A 303 5.63 -16.36 30.21
N VAL A 304 5.27 -15.13 29.84
CA VAL A 304 6.22 -14.07 29.44
C VAL A 304 5.86 -12.79 30.21
N LEU A 305 6.80 -12.30 30.98
CA LEU A 305 6.71 -11.03 31.68
C LEU A 305 7.49 -9.96 30.94
N ALA A 306 6.80 -8.88 30.56
CA ALA A 306 7.43 -7.67 30.05
C ALA A 306 7.33 -6.56 31.10
N ARG A 307 8.43 -5.83 31.29
CA ARG A 307 8.54 -4.70 32.22
C ARG A 307 9.58 -3.72 31.71
N ASP A 308 9.34 -2.43 31.90
CA ASP A 308 10.24 -1.35 31.49
C ASP A 308 10.63 -1.39 30.00
N GLY A 309 9.68 -1.81 29.16
CA GLY A 309 9.88 -1.96 27.71
C GLY A 309 10.69 -3.17 27.28
N LYS A 310 11.04 -4.08 28.20
CA LYS A 310 11.88 -5.25 27.96
C LYS A 310 11.18 -6.55 28.34
N ILE A 311 11.57 -7.65 27.69
CA ILE A 311 11.22 -9.00 28.13
C ILE A 311 12.03 -9.27 29.43
N ALA A 312 11.34 -9.29 30.59
CA ALA A 312 11.97 -9.44 31.88
C ALA A 312 12.18 -10.91 32.26
N ALA A 313 11.22 -11.78 31.95
CA ALA A 313 11.30 -13.20 32.24
C ALA A 313 10.45 -14.04 31.29
N ILE A 314 10.87 -15.29 31.08
CA ILE A 314 10.12 -16.32 30.36
C ILE A 314 10.17 -17.60 31.22
N GLY A 315 8.98 -18.20 31.46
CA GLY A 315 8.85 -19.41 32.28
C GLY A 315 7.78 -20.37 31.76
N ALA A 316 7.47 -21.40 32.56
CA ALA A 316 6.30 -22.24 32.35
C ALA A 316 5.03 -21.47 32.76
N ALA A 317 3.88 -21.87 32.25
CA ALA A 317 2.59 -21.29 32.67
C ALA A 317 2.43 -21.37 34.21
N GLY A 318 2.01 -20.27 34.81
CA GLY A 318 1.82 -20.14 36.26
C GLY A 318 3.12 -20.08 37.10
N SER A 319 4.31 -20.05 36.48
CA SER A 319 5.59 -20.09 37.22
C SER A 319 6.18 -18.70 37.52
N LEU A 320 5.67 -17.64 36.89
CA LEU A 320 6.20 -16.29 37.06
C LEU A 320 5.34 -15.50 38.07
N GLU A 321 6.00 -14.86 39.02
CA GLU A 321 5.34 -13.89 39.90
C GLU A 321 5.07 -12.58 39.14
N ALA A 322 3.84 -12.09 39.28
CA ALA A 322 3.45 -10.80 38.71
C ALA A 322 3.79 -9.70 39.73
N PRO A 323 4.72 -8.75 39.44
CA PRO A 323 4.93 -7.58 40.29
C PRO A 323 3.66 -6.78 40.53
N ALA A 324 3.60 -6.01 41.62
CA ALA A 324 2.45 -5.15 41.88
C ALA A 324 2.17 -4.20 40.70
N GLY A 325 0.88 -4.07 40.33
CA GLY A 325 0.44 -3.27 39.22
C GLY A 325 0.61 -3.94 37.84
N THR A 326 1.04 -5.20 37.78
CA THR A 326 1.14 -5.95 36.51
C THR A 326 -0.25 -6.27 35.94
N ARG A 327 -0.45 -5.95 34.66
CA ARG A 327 -1.61 -6.44 33.89
C ARG A 327 -1.39 -7.90 33.52
N VAL A 328 -2.23 -8.80 34.02
CA VAL A 328 -2.18 -10.23 33.66
C VAL A 328 -3.15 -10.49 32.51
N ILE A 329 -2.65 -11.13 31.45
CA ILE A 329 -3.41 -11.51 30.25
C ILE A 329 -3.46 -13.04 30.15
N ASP A 330 -4.67 -13.59 30.17
CA ASP A 330 -4.91 -15.03 29.95
C ASP A 330 -4.62 -15.40 28.48
N GLY A 331 -3.61 -16.23 28.31
CA GLY A 331 -3.11 -16.66 27.01
C GLY A 331 -3.65 -18.02 26.53
N ARG A 332 -4.57 -18.65 27.26
CA ARG A 332 -5.12 -19.96 26.86
C ARG A 332 -5.77 -19.91 25.49
N GLY A 333 -5.37 -20.82 24.60
CA GLY A 333 -5.84 -20.87 23.21
C GLY A 333 -5.21 -19.82 22.27
N LYS A 334 -4.28 -18.99 22.79
CA LYS A 334 -3.62 -17.92 22.04
C LYS A 334 -2.15 -18.18 21.87
N THR A 335 -1.58 -17.54 20.85
CA THR A 335 -0.14 -17.61 20.59
C THR A 335 0.49 -16.22 20.73
N LEU A 336 1.58 -16.15 21.49
CA LEU A 336 2.42 -14.97 21.57
C LEU A 336 3.58 -15.13 20.57
N VAL A 337 3.70 -14.18 19.64
CA VAL A 337 4.75 -14.14 18.63
C VAL A 337 5.49 -12.80 18.73
N PRO A 338 6.75 -12.70 18.29
CA PRO A 338 7.38 -11.39 18.13
C PRO A 338 6.52 -10.49 17.27
N GLY A 339 6.59 -9.19 17.44
CA GLY A 339 5.99 -8.26 16.53
C GLY A 339 6.48 -8.52 15.10
N ILE A 340 5.56 -8.59 14.16
CA ILE A 340 5.91 -8.92 12.78
C ILE A 340 6.51 -7.73 12.05
N TRP A 341 7.31 -8.04 11.04
CA TRP A 341 7.97 -7.09 10.18
C TRP A 341 7.44 -7.20 8.75
N ASP A 342 7.08 -6.07 8.17
CA ASP A 342 6.99 -5.98 6.71
C ASP A 342 8.31 -5.43 6.18
N SER A 343 9.01 -6.23 5.37
CA SER A 343 10.32 -5.84 4.82
C SER A 343 10.21 -4.92 3.61
N HIS A 344 9.00 -4.68 3.11
CA HIS A 344 8.72 -3.84 1.96
C HIS A 344 7.42 -3.05 2.14
N MET A 345 7.46 -2.07 3.01
CA MET A 345 6.33 -1.21 3.28
C MET A 345 6.69 0.25 3.01
N HIS A 346 5.82 0.97 2.32
CA HIS A 346 6.02 2.39 2.08
C HIS A 346 5.27 3.24 3.10
N ILE A 347 5.91 4.32 3.57
CA ILE A 347 5.25 5.32 4.43
C ILE A 347 4.39 6.21 3.53
N GLY A 348 3.19 5.75 3.18
CA GLY A 348 2.24 6.47 2.33
C GLY A 348 1.67 7.71 3.03
N ASP A 349 0.91 7.49 4.08
CA ASP A 349 0.37 8.52 4.95
C ASP A 349 0.47 8.10 6.43
N ASP A 350 0.14 9.01 7.32
CA ASP A 350 0.22 8.78 8.77
C ASP A 350 -0.81 7.77 9.28
N TRP A 351 -1.91 7.56 8.56
CA TRP A 351 -2.95 6.62 8.95
C TRP A 351 -2.61 5.19 8.54
N SER A 352 -1.92 5.02 7.42
CA SER A 352 -1.49 3.70 6.94
C SER A 352 -0.52 3.04 7.93
N VAL A 353 0.41 3.80 8.51
CA VAL A 353 1.35 3.25 9.50
C VAL A 353 0.66 2.89 10.82
N LEU A 354 -0.42 3.58 11.21
CA LEU A 354 -1.26 3.18 12.34
C LEU A 354 -1.98 1.85 12.07
N ALA A 355 -2.53 1.68 10.86
CA ALA A 355 -3.18 0.44 10.45
C ALA A 355 -2.21 -0.76 10.51
N ASN A 356 -0.94 -0.54 10.19
CA ASN A 356 0.08 -1.58 10.29
C ASN A 356 0.35 -2.00 11.73
N VAL A 357 0.38 -1.07 12.68
CA VAL A 357 0.47 -1.42 14.12
C VAL A 357 -0.75 -2.23 14.55
N ALA A 358 -1.95 -1.90 14.07
CA ALA A 358 -3.18 -2.67 14.35
C ALA A 358 -3.13 -4.12 13.81
N ASN A 359 -2.32 -4.37 12.79
CA ASN A 359 -2.04 -5.70 12.25
C ASN A 359 -0.82 -6.38 12.93
N GLY A 360 -0.27 -5.80 14.01
CA GLY A 360 0.82 -6.39 14.79
C GLY A 360 2.23 -6.09 14.29
N MET A 361 2.40 -5.14 13.37
CA MET A 361 3.71 -4.72 12.90
C MET A 361 4.35 -3.76 13.90
N THR A 362 5.39 -4.22 14.57
CA THR A 362 6.17 -3.40 15.52
C THR A 362 7.42 -2.79 14.89
N SER A 363 7.84 -3.31 13.76
CA SER A 363 8.96 -2.80 12.98
C SER A 363 8.72 -3.05 11.49
N PHE A 364 9.39 -2.29 10.63
CA PHE A 364 9.31 -2.49 9.19
C PHE A 364 10.54 -1.90 8.48
N ARG A 365 10.75 -2.38 7.27
CA ARG A 365 11.65 -1.71 6.33
C ARG A 365 10.82 -0.91 5.34
N SER A 366 11.23 0.32 5.09
CA SER A 366 10.69 1.10 3.99
C SER A 366 11.76 1.17 2.89
N PRO A 367 11.66 0.33 1.86
CA PRO A 367 12.68 0.29 0.81
C PRO A 367 12.61 1.49 -0.12
N GLY A 368 11.72 2.44 0.15
CA GLY A 368 11.67 3.69 -0.58
C GLY A 368 10.60 4.64 -0.08
N THR A 369 11.04 5.82 0.32
CA THR A 369 10.20 6.98 0.58
C THR A 369 11.03 8.21 0.22
N THR A 370 10.41 9.39 0.17
CA THR A 370 11.17 10.61 -0.04
C THR A 370 12.00 10.96 1.19
N PHE A 371 13.08 11.68 0.95
CA PHE A 371 14.02 12.07 2.00
C PHE A 371 13.33 12.82 3.15
N ASP A 372 12.55 13.84 2.84
CA ASP A 372 11.88 14.66 3.86
C ASP A 372 10.85 13.86 4.66
N ARG A 373 10.09 12.98 3.98
CA ARG A 373 9.12 12.09 4.63
C ARG A 373 9.79 11.10 5.58
N ALA A 374 10.93 10.54 5.17
CA ALA A 374 11.73 9.64 6.00
C ALA A 374 12.15 10.31 7.31
N VAL A 375 12.70 11.52 7.20
CA VAL A 375 13.18 12.30 8.34
C VAL A 375 12.02 12.73 9.25
N ASP A 376 10.92 13.21 8.68
CA ASP A 376 9.74 13.66 9.45
C ASP A 376 9.11 12.49 10.22
N ALA A 377 8.80 11.39 9.56
CA ALA A 377 8.16 10.24 10.20
C ALA A 377 9.02 9.67 11.34
N THR A 378 10.34 9.57 11.14
CA THR A 378 11.27 9.10 12.17
C THR A 378 11.27 10.03 13.40
N LYS A 379 11.31 11.35 13.19
CA LYS A 379 11.25 12.35 14.28
C LYS A 379 9.93 12.27 15.05
N ARG A 380 8.81 12.20 14.35
CA ARG A 380 7.47 12.16 14.95
C ARG A 380 7.21 10.87 15.70
N ARG A 381 7.73 9.73 15.22
CA ARG A 381 7.73 8.48 15.99
C ARG A 381 8.52 8.64 17.29
N ALA A 382 9.73 9.17 17.22
CA ALA A 382 10.61 9.35 18.39
C ALA A 382 10.01 10.29 19.45
N SER A 383 9.23 11.29 19.02
CA SER A 383 8.52 12.21 19.94
C SER A 383 7.18 11.66 20.46
N GLY A 384 6.70 10.51 19.98
CA GLY A 384 5.37 9.99 20.29
C GLY A 384 4.22 10.70 19.59
N ASP A 385 4.51 11.48 18.56
CA ASP A 385 3.52 12.20 17.76
C ASP A 385 2.96 11.37 16.61
N LEU A 386 3.54 10.19 16.37
CA LEU A 386 3.11 9.22 15.37
C LEU A 386 3.21 7.81 15.92
N LEU A 387 2.08 7.10 16.02
CA LEU A 387 2.06 5.68 16.38
C LEU A 387 2.41 4.85 15.15
N MET A 388 3.62 4.36 15.11
CA MET A 388 4.21 3.64 13.99
C MET A 388 5.23 2.63 14.52
N GLY A 389 5.35 1.47 13.88
CA GLY A 389 6.44 0.52 14.14
C GLY A 389 7.80 1.17 13.89
N GLU A 390 8.87 0.56 14.41
CA GLU A 390 10.22 1.07 14.19
C GLU A 390 10.61 0.98 12.70
N PRO A 391 10.97 2.11 12.06
CA PRO A 391 11.26 2.14 10.64
C PRO A 391 12.76 1.99 10.35
N PHE A 392 13.10 1.17 9.35
CA PHE A 392 14.41 1.10 8.71
C PHE A 392 14.26 1.57 7.27
N ILE A 393 14.61 2.83 7.01
CA ILE A 393 14.22 3.53 5.78
C ILE A 393 15.38 3.64 4.81
N SER A 394 15.11 3.28 3.55
CA SER A 394 15.96 3.57 2.39
C SER A 394 15.34 4.67 1.53
N VAL A 395 16.18 5.43 0.86
CA VAL A 395 15.76 6.46 -0.10
C VAL A 395 15.91 5.91 -1.52
N ILE A 396 14.92 6.19 -2.36
CA ILE A 396 14.99 5.86 -3.79
C ILE A 396 15.95 6.81 -4.49
N VAL A 397 16.89 6.25 -5.22
CA VAL A 397 17.79 6.99 -6.10
C VAL A 397 17.58 6.51 -7.53
N ASP A 398 17.27 7.44 -8.44
CA ASP A 398 17.08 7.10 -9.86
C ASP A 398 17.75 8.15 -10.77
N LYS A 399 18.07 7.77 -11.99
CA LYS A 399 18.64 8.70 -12.96
C LYS A 399 17.59 9.69 -13.46
N LYS A 400 18.00 10.92 -13.75
CA LYS A 400 17.15 11.92 -14.41
C LYS A 400 16.71 11.40 -15.78
N ASP A 401 15.45 11.01 -15.89
CA ASP A 401 14.85 10.31 -17.02
C ASP A 401 13.34 10.54 -17.03
N PRO A 402 12.65 10.63 -18.19
CA PRO A 402 11.19 10.70 -18.23
C PRO A 402 10.48 9.52 -17.54
N LEU A 403 11.17 8.36 -17.42
CA LEU A 403 10.68 7.17 -16.76
C LEU A 403 11.22 7.02 -15.31
N ALA A 404 11.86 8.05 -14.76
CA ALA A 404 12.35 8.01 -13.39
C ALA A 404 11.21 7.76 -12.39
N ALA A 405 11.54 7.12 -11.26
CA ALA A 405 10.59 6.92 -10.18
C ALA A 405 10.12 8.27 -9.63
N GLN A 406 8.81 8.41 -9.45
CA GLN A 406 8.25 9.58 -8.77
C GLN A 406 8.69 9.57 -7.29
N GLY A 407 9.30 10.67 -6.80
CA GLY A 407 9.87 10.81 -5.46
C GLY A 407 11.21 10.12 -5.24
N ALA A 408 11.86 9.73 -6.32
CA ALA A 408 13.28 9.45 -6.25
C ALA A 408 14.07 10.75 -6.05
N GLU A 409 15.18 10.64 -5.33
CA GLU A 409 16.28 11.57 -5.46
C GLU A 409 16.86 11.38 -6.86
N VAL A 410 16.61 12.36 -7.73
CA VAL A 410 16.94 12.26 -9.16
C VAL A 410 18.35 12.77 -9.39
N VAL A 411 19.22 11.92 -9.95
CA VAL A 411 20.64 12.20 -10.17
C VAL A 411 20.99 12.24 -11.65
N GLY A 412 21.84 13.18 -12.04
CA GLY A 412 22.28 13.37 -13.43
C GLY A 412 23.69 12.85 -13.73
N SER A 413 24.42 12.39 -12.69
CA SER A 413 25.78 11.90 -12.81
C SER A 413 26.14 10.89 -11.73
N GLU A 414 27.24 10.13 -11.92
CA GLU A 414 27.82 9.26 -10.90
C GLU A 414 28.17 10.04 -9.62
N ALA A 415 28.77 11.22 -9.79
CA ALA A 415 29.17 12.06 -8.65
C ALA A 415 27.96 12.49 -7.82
N GLU A 416 26.83 12.81 -8.46
CA GLU A 416 25.58 13.14 -7.76
C GLU A 416 24.98 11.90 -7.06
N ALA A 417 25.05 10.71 -7.68
CA ALA A 417 24.62 9.47 -7.05
C ALA A 417 25.40 9.20 -5.76
N ILE A 418 26.73 9.32 -5.82
CA ILE A 418 27.60 9.17 -4.63
C ILE A 418 27.34 10.24 -3.58
N ALA A 419 27.11 11.49 -3.98
CA ALA A 419 26.76 12.56 -3.06
C ALA A 419 25.42 12.32 -2.35
N THR A 420 24.44 11.77 -3.08
CA THR A 420 23.14 11.39 -2.53
C THR A 420 23.28 10.26 -1.51
N VAL A 421 24.12 9.25 -1.78
CA VAL A 421 24.44 8.17 -0.82
C VAL A 421 24.99 8.73 0.47
N ARG A 422 25.92 9.71 0.41
CA ARG A 422 26.48 10.38 1.61
C ARG A 422 25.40 11.12 2.39
N ARG A 423 24.54 11.86 1.69
CA ARG A 423 23.41 12.60 2.31
C ARG A 423 22.43 11.67 3.03
N ILE A 424 22.17 10.48 2.46
CA ILE A 424 21.36 9.43 3.10
C ILE A 424 21.98 8.99 4.42
N LYS A 425 23.29 8.77 4.45
CA LYS A 425 24.01 8.43 5.69
C LYS A 425 23.98 9.54 6.73
N ASP A 426 24.21 10.77 6.30
CA ASP A 426 24.23 11.94 7.18
C ASP A 426 22.86 12.17 7.85
N ALA A 427 21.78 11.79 7.20
CA ALA A 427 20.42 11.81 7.74
C ALA A 427 20.12 10.64 8.70
N GLY A 428 21.05 9.71 8.92
CA GLY A 428 20.85 8.54 9.78
C GLY A 428 19.93 7.47 9.20
N LEU A 429 19.70 7.48 7.89
CA LEU A 429 18.85 6.50 7.22
C LEU A 429 19.60 5.19 6.97
N TRP A 430 18.86 4.09 6.75
CA TRP A 430 19.39 2.75 6.78
C TRP A 430 20.02 2.28 5.46
N GLY A 431 19.47 2.67 4.31
CA GLY A 431 19.91 2.12 3.04
C GLY A 431 19.60 2.97 1.82
N VAL A 432 20.02 2.47 0.67
CA VAL A 432 19.83 3.06 -0.66
C VAL A 432 19.04 2.10 -1.53
N LYS A 433 17.92 2.55 -2.14
CA LYS A 433 17.19 1.80 -3.15
C LYS A 433 17.47 2.37 -4.53
N PHE A 434 18.26 1.69 -5.34
CA PHE A 434 18.37 2.03 -6.76
C PHE A 434 17.13 1.62 -7.54
N TYR A 435 16.82 2.38 -8.61
CA TYR A 435 15.60 2.15 -9.37
C TYR A 435 15.90 1.88 -10.87
N THR A 436 14.84 1.57 -11.63
CA THR A 436 14.98 0.98 -12.98
C THR A 436 15.57 1.88 -14.05
N SER A 437 15.55 3.20 -13.89
CA SER A 437 16.16 4.12 -14.85
C SER A 437 17.61 4.47 -14.52
N MET A 438 18.12 3.96 -13.37
CA MET A 438 19.49 4.20 -12.95
C MET A 438 20.50 3.78 -14.02
N ASN A 439 21.59 4.55 -14.19
CA ASN A 439 22.65 4.17 -15.12
C ASN A 439 23.42 2.96 -14.55
N PRO A 440 23.48 1.83 -15.26
CA PRO A 440 24.23 0.65 -14.80
C PRO A 440 25.68 0.94 -14.39
N ALA A 441 26.37 1.84 -15.10
CA ALA A 441 27.76 2.19 -14.81
C ALA A 441 27.95 2.90 -13.46
N TRP A 442 26.91 3.54 -12.91
CA TRP A 442 26.98 4.25 -11.62
C TRP A 442 26.70 3.37 -10.42
N ILE A 443 26.19 2.15 -10.65
CA ILE A 443 25.79 1.23 -9.56
C ILE A 443 27.00 0.83 -8.72
N ALA A 444 28.05 0.28 -9.33
CA ALA A 444 29.20 -0.22 -8.59
C ALA A 444 29.90 0.87 -7.76
N PRO A 445 30.22 2.08 -8.27
CA PRO A 445 30.83 3.13 -7.46
C PRO A 445 29.91 3.66 -6.36
N ALA A 446 28.60 3.79 -6.62
CA ALA A 446 27.65 4.24 -5.60
C ALA A 446 27.40 3.17 -4.51
N ALA A 447 27.34 1.88 -4.88
CA ALA A 447 27.26 0.76 -3.93
C ALA A 447 28.53 0.65 -3.06
N ALA A 448 29.71 0.81 -3.66
CA ALA A 448 30.97 0.81 -2.90
C ALA A 448 31.00 1.94 -1.86
N GLU A 449 30.52 3.14 -2.19
CA GLU A 449 30.41 4.24 -1.21
C GLU A 449 29.37 3.94 -0.14
N ALA A 450 28.21 3.35 -0.51
CA ALA A 450 27.19 2.94 0.45
C ALA A 450 27.75 1.93 1.47
N HIS A 451 28.46 0.91 0.99
CA HIS A 451 29.11 -0.08 1.86
C HIS A 451 30.18 0.54 2.74
N ARG A 452 31.00 1.45 2.20
CA ARG A 452 32.00 2.17 3.00
C ARG A 452 31.38 2.94 4.16
N LEU A 453 30.13 3.41 3.98
CA LEU A 453 29.36 4.14 4.98
C LEU A 453 28.49 3.23 5.86
N GLY A 454 28.46 1.92 5.60
CA GLY A 454 27.62 0.94 6.31
C GLY A 454 26.13 1.06 5.98
N LEU A 455 25.80 1.48 4.76
CA LEU A 455 24.45 1.49 4.24
C LEU A 455 24.16 0.22 3.45
N HIS A 456 22.92 -0.27 3.52
CA HIS A 456 22.42 -1.39 2.72
C HIS A 456 22.08 -0.95 1.31
N VAL A 457 22.39 -1.78 0.32
CA VAL A 457 22.16 -1.51 -1.11
C VAL A 457 21.17 -2.52 -1.66
N HIS A 458 20.03 -2.03 -2.15
CA HIS A 458 18.99 -2.87 -2.70
C HIS A 458 18.17 -2.13 -3.78
N GLY A 459 17.18 -2.80 -4.32
CA GLY A 459 16.18 -2.16 -5.17
C GLY A 459 15.83 -2.93 -6.43
N HIS A 460 15.32 -2.17 -7.39
CA HIS A 460 15.06 -2.68 -8.73
C HIS A 460 16.37 -2.87 -9.49
N VAL A 461 16.41 -3.84 -10.35
CA VAL A 461 17.53 -3.98 -11.29
C VAL A 461 17.39 -2.92 -12.38
N PRO A 462 18.42 -2.09 -12.64
CA PRO A 462 18.39 -1.11 -13.72
C PRO A 462 18.13 -1.76 -15.07
N ALA A 463 17.41 -1.06 -15.95
CA ALA A 463 17.22 -1.51 -17.32
C ALA A 463 18.59 -1.74 -18.00
N THR A 464 18.66 -2.74 -18.86
CA THR A 464 19.87 -3.26 -19.52
C THR A 464 20.80 -4.11 -18.65
N MET A 465 20.56 -4.21 -17.32
CA MET A 465 21.29 -5.11 -16.44
C MET A 465 20.53 -6.41 -16.16
N LYS A 466 21.24 -7.51 -16.03
CA LYS A 466 20.76 -8.75 -15.41
C LYS A 466 20.85 -8.65 -13.89
N PRO A 467 19.99 -9.37 -13.13
CA PRO A 467 20.09 -9.42 -11.66
C PRO A 467 21.45 -9.89 -11.17
N SER A 468 22.07 -10.88 -11.83
CA SER A 468 23.42 -11.34 -11.52
C SER A 468 24.47 -10.24 -11.65
N GLU A 469 24.34 -9.35 -12.63
CA GLU A 469 25.23 -8.20 -12.83
C GLU A 469 25.02 -7.15 -11.73
N ALA A 470 23.77 -6.89 -11.30
CA ALA A 470 23.47 -5.98 -10.20
C ALA A 470 24.06 -6.49 -8.87
N VAL A 471 23.94 -7.79 -8.60
CA VAL A 471 24.58 -8.43 -7.44
C VAL A 471 26.10 -8.34 -7.52
N ALA A 472 26.68 -8.54 -8.69
CA ALA A 472 28.13 -8.36 -8.88
C ALA A 472 28.57 -6.90 -8.72
N ALA A 473 27.70 -5.94 -9.04
CA ALA A 473 27.95 -4.52 -8.85
C ALA A 473 27.74 -4.00 -7.42
N GLY A 474 27.30 -4.87 -6.48
CA GLY A 474 27.22 -4.54 -5.05
C GLY A 474 25.81 -4.47 -4.47
N TYR A 475 24.81 -5.08 -5.10
CA TYR A 475 23.51 -5.25 -4.44
C TYR A 475 23.59 -6.29 -3.32
N ASP A 476 23.19 -5.93 -2.12
CA ASP A 476 23.02 -6.84 -0.97
C ASP A 476 21.70 -7.60 -1.10
N GLU A 477 20.72 -7.02 -1.81
CA GLU A 477 19.37 -7.55 -1.88
C GLU A 477 18.70 -7.24 -3.23
N LEU A 478 18.01 -8.23 -3.78
CA LEU A 478 17.12 -8.08 -4.94
C LEU A 478 15.67 -7.93 -4.46
N THR A 479 15.05 -6.85 -4.89
CA THR A 479 13.68 -6.50 -4.52
C THR A 479 12.72 -6.85 -5.65
N HIS A 480 11.57 -7.43 -5.30
CA HIS A 480 10.52 -7.92 -6.19
C HIS A 480 10.91 -9.10 -7.08
N LEU A 481 10.11 -10.13 -7.02
CA LEU A 481 10.42 -11.40 -7.70
C LEU A 481 10.49 -11.27 -9.23
N ASN A 482 9.74 -10.34 -9.85
CA ASN A 482 9.85 -10.09 -11.28
C ASN A 482 11.24 -9.62 -11.71
N PHE A 483 11.98 -8.90 -10.83
CA PHE A 483 13.38 -8.54 -11.12
C PHE A 483 14.30 -9.74 -10.94
N VAL A 484 14.08 -10.64 -10.00
CA VAL A 484 14.81 -11.91 -9.91
C VAL A 484 14.60 -12.75 -11.18
N VAL A 485 13.37 -12.80 -11.67
CA VAL A 485 12.98 -13.50 -12.91
C VAL A 485 13.66 -12.91 -14.17
N MET A 486 14.07 -11.62 -14.16
CA MET A 486 14.77 -11.00 -15.28
C MET A 486 16.08 -11.71 -15.66
N GLU A 487 16.65 -12.53 -14.78
CA GLU A 487 17.83 -13.34 -15.13
C GLU A 487 17.56 -14.24 -16.35
N SER A 488 16.36 -14.80 -16.43
CA SER A 488 15.93 -15.69 -17.50
C SER A 488 15.23 -14.99 -18.67
N MET A 489 14.98 -13.70 -18.58
CA MET A 489 14.24 -13.00 -19.64
C MET A 489 15.14 -12.68 -20.85
N PRO A 490 14.54 -12.64 -22.05
CA PRO A 490 15.23 -12.18 -23.26
C PRO A 490 15.74 -10.73 -23.11
N LYS A 491 16.81 -10.42 -23.84
CA LYS A 491 17.47 -9.11 -23.78
C LYS A 491 16.51 -7.94 -24.05
N GLU A 492 15.58 -8.07 -24.98
CA GLU A 492 14.60 -7.04 -25.31
C GLU A 492 13.62 -6.74 -24.17
N VAL A 493 13.39 -7.67 -23.26
CA VAL A 493 12.60 -7.46 -22.03
C VAL A 493 13.47 -6.77 -20.98
N VAL A 494 14.70 -7.22 -20.79
CA VAL A 494 15.66 -6.65 -19.83
C VAL A 494 15.99 -5.20 -20.19
N ASP A 495 16.21 -4.90 -21.46
CA ASP A 495 16.52 -3.56 -21.94
C ASP A 495 15.37 -2.56 -21.70
N LYS A 496 14.15 -3.05 -21.54
CA LYS A 496 12.95 -2.26 -21.31
C LYS A 496 12.36 -2.44 -19.90
N ALA A 497 13.18 -2.91 -18.95
CA ALA A 497 12.71 -3.15 -17.58
C ALA A 497 12.26 -1.87 -16.83
N ASN A 498 12.56 -0.68 -17.33
CA ASN A 498 12.01 0.59 -16.83
C ASN A 498 10.62 0.94 -17.41
N THR A 499 10.04 0.05 -18.24
CA THR A 499 8.69 0.18 -18.82
C THR A 499 7.76 -0.94 -18.30
N ARG A 500 6.58 -1.06 -18.91
CA ARG A 500 5.62 -2.16 -18.63
C ARG A 500 6.22 -3.56 -18.88
N GLN A 501 7.29 -3.67 -19.67
CA GLN A 501 7.94 -4.95 -19.99
C GLN A 501 8.45 -5.69 -18.75
N ARG A 502 8.77 -4.97 -17.64
CA ARG A 502 9.12 -5.63 -16.37
C ARG A 502 8.00 -6.49 -15.77
N MET A 503 6.75 -6.23 -16.17
CA MET A 503 5.57 -7.01 -15.76
C MET A 503 5.13 -7.96 -16.88
N GLU A 504 5.02 -7.46 -18.10
CA GLU A 504 4.51 -8.20 -19.25
C GLU A 504 5.46 -9.32 -19.69
N GLY A 505 6.76 -9.11 -19.61
CA GLY A 505 7.76 -10.12 -19.94
C GLY A 505 7.65 -11.35 -19.03
N PRO A 506 7.83 -11.20 -17.70
CA PRO A 506 7.65 -12.30 -16.75
C PRO A 506 6.28 -12.96 -16.83
N ALA A 507 5.19 -12.18 -16.93
CA ALA A 507 3.84 -12.71 -17.00
C ALA A 507 3.62 -13.65 -18.19
N ARG A 508 4.21 -13.34 -19.36
CA ARG A 508 4.07 -14.12 -20.59
C ARG A 508 5.02 -15.31 -20.66
N LEU A 509 6.26 -15.12 -20.23
CA LEU A 509 7.38 -15.99 -20.63
C LEU A 509 7.86 -16.89 -19.49
N PHE A 510 7.65 -16.52 -18.23
CA PHE A 510 8.26 -17.25 -17.14
C PHE A 510 7.69 -18.68 -16.95
N LYS A 511 6.49 -18.94 -17.42
CA LYS A 511 5.87 -20.27 -17.43
C LYS A 511 6.72 -21.32 -18.16
N ASP A 512 7.51 -20.89 -19.14
CA ASP A 512 8.30 -21.76 -20.01
C ASP A 512 9.79 -21.87 -19.58
N VAL A 513 10.18 -21.17 -18.50
CA VAL A 513 11.57 -21.16 -18.02
C VAL A 513 11.90 -22.46 -17.30
N ASP A 514 13.03 -23.05 -17.67
CA ASP A 514 13.61 -24.19 -16.97
C ASP A 514 14.39 -23.73 -15.73
N LEU A 515 13.85 -23.98 -14.54
CA LEU A 515 14.50 -23.64 -13.26
C LEU A 515 15.62 -24.61 -12.88
N ASP A 516 15.71 -25.80 -13.50
CA ASP A 516 16.80 -26.75 -13.31
C ASP A 516 17.93 -26.54 -14.33
N GLY A 517 17.67 -25.76 -15.37
CA GLY A 517 18.66 -25.42 -16.38
C GLY A 517 19.84 -24.65 -15.81
N PRO A 518 21.02 -24.71 -16.47
CA PRO A 518 22.29 -24.20 -15.95
C PRO A 518 22.25 -22.70 -15.63
N LEU A 519 21.45 -21.92 -16.34
CA LEU A 519 21.30 -20.48 -16.10
C LEU A 519 20.68 -20.22 -14.72
N MET A 520 19.49 -20.76 -14.48
CA MET A 520 18.76 -20.46 -13.24
C MET A 520 19.35 -21.20 -12.03
N SER A 521 19.77 -22.46 -12.18
CA SER A 521 20.42 -23.18 -11.09
C SER A 521 21.76 -22.53 -10.68
N GLY A 522 22.55 -22.06 -11.65
CA GLY A 522 23.80 -21.30 -11.41
C GLY A 522 23.54 -19.96 -10.70
N PHE A 523 22.52 -19.23 -11.13
CA PHE A 523 22.12 -17.95 -10.52
C PHE A 523 21.65 -18.16 -9.07
N ILE A 524 20.77 -19.13 -8.82
CA ILE A 524 20.31 -19.47 -7.46
C ILE A 524 21.50 -19.84 -6.56
N ALA A 525 22.44 -20.66 -7.06
CA ALA A 525 23.63 -21.04 -6.32
C ALA A 525 24.54 -19.82 -6.02
N ASP A 526 24.64 -18.86 -6.93
CA ASP A 526 25.42 -17.62 -6.70
C ASP A 526 24.77 -16.73 -5.65
N LEU A 527 23.46 -16.54 -5.67
CA LEU A 527 22.72 -15.82 -4.63
C LEU A 527 22.92 -16.47 -3.24
N ALA A 528 22.81 -17.80 -3.17
CA ALA A 528 23.01 -18.54 -1.92
C ALA A 528 24.45 -18.41 -1.39
N ARG A 529 25.44 -18.53 -2.27
CA ARG A 529 26.88 -18.39 -1.93
C ARG A 529 27.20 -16.98 -1.43
N ARG A 530 26.66 -15.94 -2.05
CA ARG A 530 26.85 -14.54 -1.67
C ARG A 530 26.03 -14.12 -0.47
N LYS A 531 25.03 -14.91 -0.06
CA LYS A 531 24.02 -14.54 0.93
C LYS A 531 23.20 -13.33 0.51
N THR A 532 23.04 -13.12 -0.81
CA THR A 532 22.20 -12.06 -1.34
C THR A 532 20.77 -12.28 -0.89
N ILE A 533 20.17 -11.26 -0.31
CA ILE A 533 18.80 -11.30 0.21
C ILE A 533 17.81 -11.21 -0.96
N VAL A 534 16.69 -11.88 -0.84
CA VAL A 534 15.55 -11.71 -1.74
C VAL A 534 14.34 -11.25 -0.95
N ASP A 535 13.76 -10.15 -1.38
CA ASP A 535 12.48 -9.61 -0.93
C ASP A 535 11.45 -9.80 -2.08
N PRO A 536 10.70 -10.92 -2.10
CA PRO A 536 9.94 -11.31 -3.28
C PRO A 536 8.71 -10.46 -3.55
N THR A 537 8.03 -9.96 -2.52
CA THR A 537 6.70 -9.33 -2.63
C THR A 537 5.74 -10.12 -3.51
N ILE A 538 5.72 -11.46 -3.35
CA ILE A 538 5.03 -12.36 -4.28
C ILE A 538 3.50 -12.21 -4.24
N VAL A 539 2.96 -11.70 -3.15
CA VAL A 539 1.53 -11.42 -3.00
C VAL A 539 1.00 -10.42 -4.05
N ILE A 540 1.85 -9.46 -4.50
CA ILE A 540 1.49 -8.55 -5.59
C ILE A 540 1.25 -9.31 -6.89
N PHE A 541 2.15 -10.25 -7.19
CA PHE A 541 2.07 -11.04 -8.43
C PHE A 541 0.90 -12.01 -8.40
N GLU A 542 0.48 -12.49 -7.21
CA GLU A 542 -0.79 -13.21 -7.07
C GLU A 542 -1.96 -12.35 -7.56
N GLY A 543 -2.06 -11.12 -7.04
CA GLY A 543 -3.12 -10.19 -7.44
C GLY A 543 -3.10 -9.84 -8.92
N LEU A 544 -1.92 -9.57 -9.47
CA LEU A 544 -1.76 -9.14 -10.86
C LEU A 544 -1.96 -10.28 -11.86
N LEU A 545 -1.47 -11.48 -11.57
CA LEU A 545 -1.41 -12.55 -12.55
C LEU A 545 -2.55 -13.56 -12.43
N THR A 546 -3.21 -13.67 -11.28
CA THR A 546 -4.23 -14.73 -11.06
C THR A 546 -5.67 -14.23 -11.01
N GLN A 547 -5.87 -12.93 -10.79
CA GLN A 547 -7.21 -12.36 -10.55
C GLN A 547 -8.07 -12.32 -11.82
N ASP A 548 -9.35 -12.70 -11.69
CA ASP A 548 -10.34 -12.66 -12.78
C ASP A 548 -11.41 -11.57 -12.61
N GLY A 549 -11.40 -10.86 -11.48
CA GLY A 549 -12.52 -10.01 -11.07
C GLY A 549 -13.71 -10.79 -10.53
N GLY A 550 -14.62 -10.11 -9.84
CA GLY A 550 -15.80 -10.72 -9.23
C GLY A 550 -15.52 -11.59 -7.98
N LYS A 551 -14.25 -11.73 -7.60
CA LYS A 551 -13.83 -12.41 -6.35
C LYS A 551 -12.78 -11.54 -5.63
N PRO A 552 -12.81 -11.50 -4.29
CA PRO A 552 -11.78 -10.79 -3.56
C PRO A 552 -10.43 -11.50 -3.70
N HIS A 553 -9.37 -10.71 -3.83
CA HIS A 553 -8.01 -11.23 -3.73
C HIS A 553 -7.82 -11.96 -2.39
N PRO A 554 -7.13 -13.12 -2.33
CA PRO A 554 -6.97 -13.90 -1.10
C PRO A 554 -6.42 -13.11 0.10
N ALA A 555 -5.55 -12.12 -0.13
CA ALA A 555 -5.03 -11.26 0.94
C ALA A 555 -6.13 -10.44 1.62
N TYR A 556 -7.14 -9.99 0.88
CA TYR A 556 -8.21 -9.13 1.38
C TYR A 556 -9.46 -9.89 1.80
N ALA A 557 -9.64 -11.12 1.33
CA ALA A 557 -10.82 -11.93 1.63
C ALA A 557 -11.13 -12.03 3.14
N PRO A 558 -10.16 -12.17 4.06
CA PRO A 558 -10.40 -12.19 5.51
C PRO A 558 -10.92 -10.88 6.09
N TYR A 559 -10.72 -9.77 5.39
CA TYR A 559 -11.11 -8.43 5.82
C TYR A 559 -12.46 -7.97 5.27
N MET A 560 -13.10 -8.80 4.43
CA MET A 560 -14.44 -8.48 3.88
C MET A 560 -15.48 -8.33 5.00
N GLY A 561 -16.26 -7.26 4.94
CA GLY A 561 -17.26 -6.89 5.94
C GLY A 561 -16.71 -6.05 7.09
N ILE A 562 -15.42 -5.81 7.19
CA ILE A 562 -14.80 -5.00 8.25
C ILE A 562 -13.96 -3.83 7.76
N VAL A 563 -13.58 -3.82 6.48
CA VAL A 563 -12.95 -2.67 5.84
C VAL A 563 -13.99 -1.73 5.26
N SER A 564 -13.54 -0.55 4.83
CA SER A 564 -14.46 0.36 4.18
C SER A 564 -15.01 -0.28 2.89
N PRO A 565 -16.24 -0.04 2.61
CA PRO A 565 -16.92 -0.61 1.47
C PRO A 565 -16.33 -0.21 0.11
N VAL A 566 -15.60 0.89 0.04
CA VAL A 566 -14.80 1.30 -1.12
C VAL A 566 -13.74 0.26 -1.42
N ILE A 567 -12.99 -0.12 -0.38
CA ILE A 567 -11.96 -1.16 -0.50
C ILE A 567 -12.61 -2.47 -0.92
N GLU A 568 -13.72 -2.87 -0.29
CA GLU A 568 -14.42 -4.10 -0.67
C GLU A 568 -14.77 -4.14 -2.15
N ARG A 569 -15.43 -3.08 -2.64
CA ARG A 569 -15.87 -3.05 -4.03
C ARG A 569 -14.71 -3.10 -5.02
N SER A 570 -13.63 -2.42 -4.72
CA SER A 570 -12.46 -2.40 -5.57
C SER A 570 -11.78 -3.77 -5.67
N VAL A 571 -11.69 -4.45 -4.53
CA VAL A 571 -11.14 -5.80 -4.46
C VAL A 571 -11.96 -6.78 -5.31
N PHE A 572 -13.29 -6.60 -5.39
CA PHE A 572 -14.17 -7.39 -6.27
C PHE A 572 -14.08 -7.00 -7.75
N THR A 573 -13.75 -5.75 -8.05
CA THR A 573 -13.73 -5.27 -9.45
C THR A 573 -12.37 -5.39 -10.12
N SER A 574 -11.29 -5.65 -9.38
CA SER A 574 -9.96 -5.85 -9.95
C SER A 574 -9.93 -7.11 -10.83
N GLY A 575 -9.64 -6.94 -12.11
CA GLY A 575 -9.47 -8.01 -13.10
C GLY A 575 -8.03 -8.50 -13.25
N GLY A 576 -7.13 -8.08 -12.37
CA GLY A 576 -5.70 -8.33 -12.48
C GLY A 576 -5.02 -7.51 -13.57
N TYR A 577 -3.79 -7.85 -13.91
CA TYR A 577 -3.02 -7.17 -14.94
C TYR A 577 -3.64 -7.44 -16.33
N PRO A 578 -3.74 -6.42 -17.21
CA PRO A 578 -4.26 -6.57 -18.57
C PRO A 578 -3.50 -7.65 -19.34
N LEU A 579 -4.24 -8.44 -20.12
CA LEU A 579 -3.65 -9.48 -20.95
C LEU A 579 -2.95 -8.85 -22.16
N VAL A 580 -1.75 -9.32 -22.46
CA VAL A 580 -1.06 -9.02 -23.70
C VAL A 580 -1.69 -9.88 -24.79
N GLU A 581 -1.84 -9.33 -25.99
CA GLU A 581 -2.38 -10.03 -27.16
C GLU A 581 -1.71 -11.39 -27.38
N GLY A 582 -2.50 -12.42 -27.63
CA GLY A 582 -2.04 -13.79 -27.81
C GLY A 582 -1.81 -14.57 -26.51
N TYR A 583 -1.97 -13.98 -25.34
CA TYR A 583 -1.82 -14.64 -24.05
C TYR A 583 -3.15 -14.69 -23.26
N THR A 584 -3.29 -15.70 -22.42
CA THR A 584 -4.47 -15.93 -21.60
C THR A 584 -4.18 -15.68 -20.12
N ARG A 585 -5.23 -15.54 -19.32
CA ARG A 585 -5.09 -15.49 -17.85
C ARG A 585 -4.45 -16.78 -17.31
N ASP A 586 -4.68 -17.91 -17.97
CA ASP A 586 -4.07 -19.20 -17.61
C ASP A 586 -2.55 -19.22 -17.84
N ASP A 587 -2.05 -18.55 -18.87
CA ASP A 587 -0.60 -18.40 -19.07
C ASP A 587 0.03 -17.59 -17.94
N TYR A 588 -0.65 -16.51 -17.52
CA TYR A 588 -0.21 -15.71 -16.39
C TYR A 588 -0.22 -16.49 -15.07
N ARG A 589 -1.26 -17.30 -14.83
CA ARG A 589 -1.31 -18.21 -13.66
C ARG A 589 -0.19 -19.22 -13.66
N LYS A 590 0.16 -19.79 -14.80
CA LYS A 590 1.32 -20.70 -14.93
C LYS A 590 2.63 -19.99 -14.62
N SER A 591 2.80 -18.75 -15.09
CA SER A 591 3.98 -17.94 -14.75
C SER A 591 4.03 -17.63 -13.25
N TYR A 592 2.89 -17.29 -12.63
CA TYR A 592 2.80 -17.10 -11.18
C TYR A 592 3.14 -18.38 -10.40
N ALA A 593 2.57 -19.54 -10.80
CA ALA A 593 2.88 -20.81 -10.16
C ALA A 593 4.39 -21.12 -10.21
N LYS A 594 5.04 -20.82 -11.32
CA LYS A 594 6.49 -20.95 -11.45
C LYS A 594 7.27 -19.92 -10.63
N MET A 595 6.73 -18.74 -10.38
CA MET A 595 7.30 -17.78 -9.42
C MET A 595 7.26 -18.33 -7.99
N VAL A 596 6.16 -18.97 -7.58
CA VAL A 596 6.06 -19.66 -6.27
C VAL A 596 7.09 -20.79 -6.18
N GLU A 597 7.25 -21.58 -7.24
CA GLU A 597 8.29 -22.61 -7.32
C GLU A 597 9.70 -22.04 -7.17
N LEU A 598 9.99 -20.89 -7.81
CA LEU A 598 11.28 -20.21 -7.69
C LEU A 598 11.57 -19.81 -6.24
N VAL A 599 10.59 -19.24 -5.52
CA VAL A 599 10.74 -18.89 -4.09
C VAL A 599 11.10 -20.14 -3.28
N GLY A 600 10.46 -21.26 -3.52
CA GLY A 600 10.78 -22.53 -2.86
C GLY A 600 12.20 -23.03 -3.18
N ARG A 601 12.67 -22.86 -4.42
CA ARG A 601 14.04 -23.24 -4.81
C ARG A 601 15.10 -22.34 -4.17
N LEU A 602 14.85 -21.03 -4.13
CA LEU A 602 15.71 -20.05 -3.43
C LEU A 602 15.82 -20.42 -1.95
N HIS A 603 14.70 -20.69 -1.29
CA HIS A 603 14.66 -21.10 0.11
C HIS A 603 15.47 -22.40 0.34
N LYS A 604 15.21 -23.43 -0.45
CA LYS A 604 15.91 -24.72 -0.36
C LYS A 604 17.42 -24.59 -0.59
N ALA A 605 17.84 -23.65 -1.43
CA ALA A 605 19.26 -23.35 -1.67
C ALA A 605 19.91 -22.56 -0.52
N GLY A 606 19.14 -22.06 0.46
CA GLY A 606 19.62 -21.27 1.58
C GLY A 606 19.82 -19.79 1.27
N VAL A 607 19.17 -19.28 0.23
CA VAL A 607 19.07 -17.82 -0.03
C VAL A 607 18.23 -17.19 1.10
N PRO A 608 18.70 -16.13 1.76
CA PRO A 608 17.90 -15.41 2.77
C PRO A 608 16.68 -14.76 2.12
N ILE A 609 15.49 -15.10 2.59
CA ILE A 609 14.22 -14.53 2.09
C ILE A 609 13.54 -13.79 3.22
N VAL A 610 13.26 -12.50 3.01
CA VAL A 610 12.51 -11.67 3.95
C VAL A 610 11.10 -11.41 3.40
N ALA A 611 10.11 -11.38 4.29
CA ALA A 611 8.73 -11.14 3.88
C ALA A 611 8.46 -9.64 3.74
N GLY A 612 8.08 -9.23 2.55
CA GLY A 612 7.68 -7.88 2.20
C GLY A 612 6.43 -7.88 1.34
N THR A 613 5.64 -6.81 1.36
CA THR A 613 4.36 -6.78 0.63
C THR A 613 4.32 -5.78 -0.51
N ASP A 614 5.03 -4.66 -0.42
CA ASP A 614 4.87 -3.47 -1.28
C ASP A 614 3.39 -3.02 -1.33
N GLY A 615 2.65 -3.34 -0.28
CA GLY A 615 1.22 -3.14 -0.11
C GLY A 615 0.90 -2.29 1.12
N TRP A 616 -0.22 -2.62 1.77
CA TRP A 616 -0.73 -1.87 2.94
C TRP A 616 -0.52 -2.59 4.26
N GLY A 617 0.26 -3.68 4.21
CA GLY A 617 0.55 -4.51 5.36
C GLY A 617 -0.51 -5.55 5.69
N VAL A 618 -1.75 -5.41 5.24
CA VAL A 618 -2.78 -6.46 5.38
C VAL A 618 -2.42 -7.72 4.56
N GLU A 619 -1.60 -7.55 3.54
CA GLU A 619 -1.13 -8.60 2.64
C GLU A 619 -0.06 -9.49 3.26
N LEU A 620 0.62 -9.04 4.34
CA LEU A 620 1.79 -9.74 4.89
C LEU A 620 1.48 -11.19 5.29
N VAL A 621 0.35 -11.42 5.93
CA VAL A 621 -0.03 -12.80 6.29
C VAL A 621 -0.27 -13.65 5.04
N ARG A 622 -0.77 -13.06 3.94
CA ARG A 622 -0.89 -13.78 2.66
C ARG A 622 0.46 -14.07 2.03
N GLU A 623 1.42 -13.17 2.11
CA GLU A 623 2.81 -13.41 1.69
C GLU A 623 3.37 -14.66 2.40
N LEU A 624 3.19 -14.77 3.73
CA LEU A 624 3.60 -15.95 4.50
C LEU A 624 2.85 -17.22 4.11
N GLU A 625 1.55 -17.13 3.80
CA GLU A 625 0.76 -18.27 3.29
C GLU A 625 1.27 -18.75 1.92
N ILE A 626 1.74 -17.84 1.06
CA ILE A 626 2.37 -18.17 -0.22
C ILE A 626 3.73 -18.85 0.02
N TYR A 627 4.52 -18.40 1.01
CA TYR A 627 5.76 -19.10 1.38
C TYR A 627 5.48 -20.54 1.84
N ARG A 628 4.37 -20.78 2.55
CA ARG A 628 3.92 -22.16 2.85
C ARG A 628 3.66 -22.97 1.58
N GLN A 629 3.04 -22.37 0.56
CA GLN A 629 2.83 -23.02 -0.75
C GLN A 629 4.16 -23.29 -1.46
N ALA A 630 5.16 -22.43 -1.26
CA ALA A 630 6.53 -22.60 -1.77
C ALA A 630 7.37 -23.64 -1.00
N GLY A 631 6.85 -24.22 0.10
CA GLY A 631 7.50 -25.28 0.85
C GLY A 631 8.13 -24.91 2.18
N PHE A 632 7.99 -23.67 2.63
CA PHE A 632 8.43 -23.27 3.99
C PHE A 632 7.59 -23.98 5.06
N THR A 633 8.15 -24.27 6.21
CA THR A 633 7.39 -24.60 7.43
C THR A 633 6.71 -23.33 7.97
N PRO A 634 5.66 -23.45 8.82
CA PRO A 634 5.07 -22.27 9.46
C PRO A 634 6.10 -21.43 10.25
N ALA A 635 7.05 -22.09 10.87
CA ALA A 635 8.12 -21.44 11.65
C ALA A 635 9.06 -20.65 10.74
N GLU A 636 9.51 -21.23 9.62
CA GLU A 636 10.38 -20.54 8.64
C GLU A 636 9.68 -19.36 7.99
N ALA A 637 8.40 -19.51 7.65
CA ALA A 637 7.60 -18.37 7.16
C ALA A 637 7.52 -17.25 8.21
N LEU A 638 7.27 -17.55 9.48
CA LEU A 638 7.29 -16.56 10.55
C LEU A 638 8.68 -15.95 10.79
N GLN A 639 9.74 -16.74 10.67
CA GLN A 639 11.11 -16.21 10.78
C GLN A 639 11.41 -15.18 9.70
N SER A 640 10.88 -15.33 8.49
CA SER A 640 11.03 -14.34 7.39
C SER A 640 10.36 -13.00 7.65
N ALA A 641 9.42 -12.96 8.61
CA ALA A 641 8.72 -11.75 9.05
C ALA A 641 9.03 -11.37 10.52
N THR A 642 10.07 -11.90 11.13
CA THR A 642 10.46 -11.60 12.51
C THR A 642 11.97 -11.48 12.66
N ILE A 643 12.67 -12.57 12.94
CA ILE A 643 14.10 -12.54 13.25
C ILE A 643 14.99 -12.29 12.01
N LEU A 644 14.59 -12.74 10.82
CA LEU A 644 15.40 -12.55 9.62
C LEU A 644 15.52 -11.07 9.22
N PRO A 645 14.44 -10.28 9.09
CA PRO A 645 14.58 -8.85 8.82
C PRO A 645 15.32 -8.11 9.94
N ALA A 646 15.16 -8.50 11.21
CA ALA A 646 15.94 -7.93 12.31
C ALA A 646 17.43 -8.19 12.14
N ARG A 647 17.86 -9.39 11.67
CA ARG A 647 19.26 -9.70 11.33
C ARG A 647 19.76 -8.87 10.16
N VAL A 648 18.94 -8.70 9.12
CA VAL A 648 19.30 -7.89 7.94
C VAL A 648 19.64 -6.45 8.31
N VAL A 649 18.88 -5.87 9.24
CA VAL A 649 19.13 -4.48 9.68
C VAL A 649 20.09 -4.39 10.88
N GLY A 650 20.61 -5.51 11.38
CA GLY A 650 21.53 -5.55 12.53
C GLY A 650 20.86 -5.30 13.89
N ALA A 651 19.54 -5.45 13.99
CA ALA A 651 18.75 -5.22 15.21
C ALA A 651 18.42 -6.51 15.99
N ASP A 652 18.86 -7.67 15.52
CA ASP A 652 18.49 -8.99 16.07
C ASP A 652 18.89 -9.23 17.52
N LYS A 653 19.90 -8.51 18.01
CA LYS A 653 20.27 -8.52 19.44
C LYS A 653 19.27 -7.76 20.33
N ARG A 654 18.48 -6.89 19.73
CA ARG A 654 17.56 -5.97 20.42
C ARG A 654 16.10 -6.36 20.24
N THR A 655 15.69 -6.79 19.04
CA THR A 655 14.30 -7.10 18.68
C THR A 655 14.22 -8.32 17.74
N GLY A 656 13.06 -8.60 17.15
CA GLY A 656 12.82 -9.70 16.19
C GLY A 656 12.60 -11.08 16.81
N SER A 657 12.79 -11.25 18.12
CA SER A 657 12.44 -12.46 18.85
C SER A 657 12.09 -12.17 20.31
N ILE A 658 11.31 -13.06 20.95
CA ILE A 658 10.95 -12.96 22.36
C ILE A 658 12.03 -13.69 23.17
N ALA A 659 12.98 -12.93 23.70
CA ALA A 659 14.08 -13.43 24.55
C ALA A 659 14.34 -12.45 25.68
N VAL A 660 14.75 -12.97 26.86
CA VAL A 660 15.03 -12.13 28.03
C VAL A 660 16.08 -11.06 27.71
N GLY A 661 15.80 -9.82 28.06
CA GLY A 661 16.62 -8.64 27.82
C GLY A 661 16.35 -7.93 26.49
N LYS A 662 15.68 -8.55 25.52
CA LYS A 662 15.24 -7.89 24.28
C LYS A 662 14.04 -6.95 24.55
N GLU A 663 13.78 -6.07 23.60
CA GLU A 663 12.64 -5.18 23.63
C GLU A 663 11.33 -5.97 23.61
N ALA A 664 10.34 -5.43 24.28
CA ALA A 664 9.01 -6.04 24.36
C ALA A 664 8.19 -5.66 23.13
N ASP A 665 8.63 -6.11 21.96
CA ASP A 665 7.94 -5.99 20.68
C ASP A 665 7.32 -7.33 20.32
N MET A 666 6.01 -7.46 20.54
CA MET A 666 5.31 -8.73 20.37
C MET A 666 3.82 -8.53 20.15
N MET A 667 3.17 -9.53 19.58
CA MET A 667 1.72 -9.56 19.46
C MET A 667 1.13 -10.87 19.98
N LEU A 668 0.00 -10.78 20.66
CA LEU A 668 -0.82 -11.90 21.04
C LEU A 668 -1.91 -12.08 19.98
N VAL A 669 -1.99 -13.28 19.41
CA VAL A 669 -3.00 -13.62 18.40
C VAL A 669 -3.92 -14.74 18.92
N ASP A 670 -5.18 -14.71 18.48
CA ASP A 670 -6.16 -15.73 18.79
C ASP A 670 -5.98 -16.92 17.83
N GLY A 671 -5.65 -18.09 18.38
CA GLY A 671 -5.40 -19.33 17.65
C GLY A 671 -3.93 -19.73 17.54
N ASP A 672 -3.64 -20.64 16.62
CA ASP A 672 -2.35 -21.35 16.48
C ASP A 672 -1.72 -21.17 15.09
N PRO A 673 -0.80 -20.21 14.92
CA PRO A 673 -0.10 -20.00 13.64
C PRO A 673 0.76 -21.18 13.20
N SER A 674 1.08 -22.14 14.10
CA SER A 674 1.81 -23.37 13.71
C SER A 674 0.94 -24.29 12.85
N GLN A 675 -0.37 -24.18 12.93
CA GLN A 675 -1.34 -24.95 12.15
C GLN A 675 -1.91 -24.10 11.00
N GLU A 676 -2.23 -22.82 11.28
CA GLU A 676 -2.89 -21.92 10.36
C GLU A 676 -2.26 -20.51 10.48
N LEU A 677 -1.42 -20.12 9.52
CA LEU A 677 -0.81 -18.77 9.51
C LEU A 677 -1.86 -17.65 9.50
N GLY A 678 -3.05 -17.91 8.99
CA GLY A 678 -4.18 -16.97 9.04
C GLY A 678 -4.55 -16.49 10.44
N ALA A 679 -4.22 -17.26 11.50
CA ALA A 679 -4.37 -16.84 12.89
C ALA A 679 -3.63 -15.52 13.22
N LEU A 680 -2.56 -15.20 12.49
CA LEU A 680 -1.80 -13.96 12.67
C LEU A 680 -2.65 -12.71 12.42
N ARG A 681 -3.74 -12.80 11.66
CA ARG A 681 -4.66 -11.69 11.42
C ARG A 681 -5.53 -11.37 12.65
N ARG A 682 -5.70 -12.34 13.55
CA ARG A 682 -6.58 -12.22 14.74
C ARG A 682 -5.83 -11.63 15.93
N VAL A 683 -5.24 -10.46 15.74
CA VAL A 683 -4.47 -9.75 16.78
C VAL A 683 -5.37 -9.37 17.96
N VAL A 684 -4.99 -9.77 19.16
CA VAL A 684 -5.68 -9.46 20.42
C VAL A 684 -4.99 -8.32 21.15
N THR A 685 -3.67 -8.36 21.23
CA THR A 685 -2.84 -7.35 21.91
C THR A 685 -1.57 -7.12 21.11
N VAL A 686 -1.18 -5.87 20.99
CA VAL A 686 0.13 -5.47 20.44
C VAL A 686 0.93 -4.85 21.57
N VAL A 687 2.18 -5.26 21.71
CA VAL A 687 3.17 -4.55 22.52
C VAL A 687 4.23 -4.01 21.57
N SER A 688 4.43 -2.71 21.57
CA SER A 688 5.44 -2.02 20.76
C SER A 688 6.11 -0.94 21.59
N ASP A 689 7.44 -0.87 21.58
CA ASP A 689 8.22 0.01 22.46
C ASP A 689 7.82 -0.12 23.95
N GLY A 690 7.30 -1.29 24.35
CA GLY A 690 6.80 -1.56 25.69
C GLY A 690 5.40 -0.99 25.99
N TYR A 691 4.73 -0.35 25.04
CA TYR A 691 3.33 0.06 25.18
C TYR A 691 2.39 -1.11 24.86
N VAL A 692 1.55 -1.47 25.81
CA VAL A 692 0.55 -2.55 25.69
C VAL A 692 -0.76 -1.97 25.16
N MET A 693 -1.11 -2.33 23.96
CA MET A 693 -2.25 -1.78 23.21
C MET A 693 -3.28 -2.87 22.90
N ASP A 694 -4.56 -2.55 23.08
CA ASP A 694 -5.64 -3.45 22.73
C ASP A 694 -5.83 -3.50 21.20
N GLY A 695 -5.88 -4.71 20.64
CA GLY A 695 -5.96 -4.90 19.19
C GLY A 695 -7.29 -4.43 18.59
N ASP A 696 -8.41 -4.50 19.32
CA ASP A 696 -9.71 -4.03 18.83
C ASP A 696 -9.76 -2.49 18.80
N GLU A 697 -9.22 -1.82 19.83
CA GLU A 697 -9.13 -0.37 19.86
C GLU A 697 -8.17 0.18 18.79
N LEU A 698 -7.05 -0.53 18.53
CA LEU A 698 -6.15 -0.19 17.43
C LEU A 698 -6.87 -0.32 16.07
N ARG A 699 -7.56 -1.44 15.82
CA ARG A 699 -8.33 -1.64 14.58
C ARG A 699 -9.40 -0.56 14.39
N LYS A 700 -10.13 -0.25 15.44
CA LYS A 700 -11.14 0.81 15.41
C LYS A 700 -10.52 2.17 15.10
N ALA A 701 -9.37 2.50 15.70
CA ALA A 701 -8.64 3.72 15.39
C ALA A 701 -8.12 3.75 13.94
N ALA A 702 -7.75 2.59 13.41
CA ALA A 702 -7.34 2.41 12.02
C ALA A 702 -8.50 2.27 11.02
N GLY A 703 -9.76 2.43 11.47
CA GLY A 703 -10.95 2.45 10.61
C GLY A 703 -11.55 1.08 10.28
N TYR A 704 -11.12 -0.01 10.92
CA TYR A 704 -11.77 -1.31 10.81
C TYR A 704 -13.01 -1.39 11.71
N SER A 705 -14.05 -2.07 11.25
CA SER A 705 -15.29 -2.27 12.01
C SER A 705 -15.34 -3.57 12.83
N GLY A 706 -14.28 -4.40 12.77
CA GLY A 706 -14.23 -5.68 13.47
C GLY A 706 -12.88 -6.39 13.32
N ARG A 707 -12.85 -7.68 13.66
CA ARG A 707 -11.67 -8.55 13.51
C ARG A 707 -11.71 -9.28 12.17
N PRO A 708 -10.56 -9.46 11.50
CA PRO A 708 -10.44 -10.33 10.33
C PRO A 708 -10.83 -11.78 10.65
N LYS A 709 -11.32 -12.48 9.62
CA LYS A 709 -11.72 -13.89 9.72
C LYS A 709 -10.53 -14.83 9.65
#